data_9d8a4482a95d20674be2fe2d26c2cb2f
#
_entry.id   9d8a4482a95d20674be2fe2d26c2cb2f
#
_cell.length_a   1.000
_cell.length_b   1.000
_cell.length_c   1.000
_cell.angle_alpha   90.00
_cell.angle_beta   90.00
_cell.angle_gamma   90.00
#
_symmetry.space_group_name_H-M   'P 1'
#
loop_
_entity.id
_entity.type
_entity.pdbx_description
1 polymer ?
#
loop_
_entity_poly.entity_id
_entity_poly.type
_entity_poly.pdbx_seq_one_letter_code
_entity_poly.pdbx_strand_id
1 'polypeptide(L)'
;AELPENAPVGGDPIKFLNLDDSVIDFELTANRGDLLSVLGMAYEVSSIYDKEVAIPDMSHTEPENDISKEFETKVETDNCTVFLTRKVKDVTIKESPEFIRNRLIASGIRPINNVVDISNYVMLELGQPLHFYDADNLGDKIVVRMANDGEKLTTLDSQERTLTKDDIVITDGKKAVGLAGVMGGLNTEVEENTKNVIIESAIFDSVKVRKTSNKILRSEASNRFEKGLDPARTYMAIERACHLLEKYAGAKVCKGMLKYDVTDNKEKQIEIEYKFINDVLGTNISNDDINDTFRRLKFEIKPNEKSVIVTVPTRRIDIDIKEDLVEEVGRIYGVNNIEGKLPVVPMKMGYVDKTIRKIRHKMSDLGLSETLSYILINDKDVKKFTTDEFEPLKLLDPITEDRNTLRYSIIPSLYKIYEYNNARENKDVCLFEIGKGFWNKNGEFGENKKICVLMTGKYYNKIGYNEQINFYDIKGVTEELLDFLGYNGRYSFVNPKQMPKEFHPGQTAEISVNNDIVGIIGRIHPEIEKENVFVMEINLDKLLAKRVGKMKFKEISKFPVIKKDLSILVDKNITSNEIAMKIKKKAGKLLIDINVFDLYEGKNIEQNKKSLAYSLTFGDNNRTLNDDEINSIMDKIIADLEKDGMKLRK
;
A
#
# COMPACT_ATOMS: atom_id res chain seq x y z
N ALA A 1 9.95 -22.14 33.61
CA ALA A 1 9.34 -21.16 34.54
C ALA A 1 9.49 -21.70 35.96
N GLU A 2 9.89 -20.89 36.89
CA GLU A 2 9.84 -21.21 38.31
C GLU A 2 8.42 -20.96 38.79
N LEU A 3 7.82 -21.96 39.43
CA LEU A 3 6.50 -21.83 40.05
C LEU A 3 6.65 -21.37 41.49
N PRO A 4 5.67 -20.66 42.08
CA PRO A 4 5.67 -20.33 43.50
C PRO A 4 5.76 -21.57 44.38
N GLU A 5 6.37 -21.46 45.58
CA GLU A 5 6.55 -22.58 46.49
C GLU A 5 5.25 -23.28 46.93
N ASN A 6 4.12 -22.55 46.88
CA ASN A 6 2.78 -23.07 47.18
C ASN A 6 2.11 -23.78 46.01
N ALA A 7 2.79 -23.93 44.86
CA ALA A 7 2.21 -24.60 43.70
C ALA A 7 1.99 -26.11 44.04
N PRO A 8 0.78 -26.67 43.78
CA PRO A 8 0.46 -28.06 44.10
C PRO A 8 1.28 -29.00 43.22
N VAL A 9 2.05 -29.87 43.84
CA VAL A 9 2.84 -30.89 43.13
C VAL A 9 1.90 -31.87 42.41
N GLY A 10 2.10 -32.01 41.09
CA GLY A 10 1.22 -32.82 40.21
C GLY A 10 -0.07 -32.13 39.78
N GLY A 11 -0.28 -30.87 40.18
CA GLY A 11 -1.38 -30.04 39.68
C GLY A 11 -1.15 -29.55 38.26
N ASP A 12 -2.24 -29.09 37.60
CA ASP A 12 -2.16 -28.46 36.27
C ASP A 12 -1.57 -27.05 36.39
N PRO A 13 -0.37 -26.80 35.86
CA PRO A 13 0.27 -25.49 35.96
C PRO A 13 -0.47 -24.41 35.20
N ILE A 14 -1.22 -24.76 34.15
CA ILE A 14 -2.00 -23.81 33.35
C ILE A 14 -3.10 -23.19 34.22
N LYS A 15 -3.86 -24.02 34.93
CA LYS A 15 -4.89 -23.57 35.86
C LYS A 15 -4.34 -22.81 37.05
N PHE A 16 -3.23 -23.32 37.61
CA PHE A 16 -2.57 -22.66 38.75
C PHE A 16 -2.07 -21.25 38.41
N LEU A 17 -1.59 -21.05 37.19
CA LEU A 17 -1.11 -19.75 36.69
C LEU A 17 -2.23 -18.89 36.04
N ASN A 18 -3.48 -19.38 36.06
CA ASN A 18 -4.62 -18.71 35.38
C ASN A 18 -4.35 -18.42 33.91
N LEU A 19 -3.71 -19.35 33.19
CA LEU A 19 -3.40 -19.25 31.76
C LEU A 19 -4.49 -19.91 30.89
N ASP A 20 -5.57 -20.42 31.49
CA ASP A 20 -6.75 -21.00 30.82
C ASP A 20 -7.81 -19.96 30.44
N ASP A 21 -7.44 -18.71 30.35
CA ASP A 21 -8.27 -17.59 29.92
C ASP A 21 -8.33 -17.48 28.40
N SER A 22 -9.30 -16.75 27.90
CA SER A 22 -9.48 -16.45 26.47
C SER A 22 -9.27 -14.97 26.21
N VAL A 23 -8.40 -14.66 25.26
CA VAL A 23 -8.17 -13.29 24.80
C VAL A 23 -8.82 -13.11 23.44
N ILE A 24 -9.64 -12.06 23.30
CA ILE A 24 -10.23 -11.63 22.01
C ILE A 24 -9.51 -10.36 21.59
N ASP A 25 -8.81 -10.44 20.46
CA ASP A 25 -8.17 -9.29 19.85
C ASP A 25 -9.15 -8.61 18.87
N PHE A 26 -9.33 -7.29 19.02
CA PHE A 26 -10.25 -6.50 18.22
C PHE A 26 -9.49 -5.52 17.34
N GLU A 27 -9.70 -5.60 16.04
CA GLU A 27 -9.28 -4.55 15.11
C GLU A 27 -10.37 -3.48 15.04
N LEU A 28 -10.08 -2.29 15.59
CA LEU A 28 -11.03 -1.18 15.69
C LEU A 28 -10.81 -0.17 14.58
N THR A 29 -11.92 0.36 14.03
CA THR A 29 -11.85 1.49 13.09
C THR A 29 -11.35 2.76 13.79
N ALA A 30 -10.73 3.65 13.02
CA ALA A 30 -10.06 4.82 13.58
C ALA A 30 -11.00 5.79 14.32
N ASN A 31 -12.29 5.84 13.94
CA ASN A 31 -13.33 6.67 14.55
C ASN A 31 -13.81 6.14 15.90
N ARG A 32 -13.67 4.84 16.19
CA ARG A 32 -14.20 4.21 17.41
C ARG A 32 -13.17 4.18 18.54
N GLY A 33 -12.62 5.35 18.90
CA GLY A 33 -11.73 5.50 20.06
C GLY A 33 -12.39 5.15 21.42
N ASP A 34 -13.71 5.27 21.53
CA ASP A 34 -14.51 4.89 22.69
C ASP A 34 -14.37 3.40 23.06
N LEU A 35 -14.08 2.54 22.09
CA LEU A 35 -13.92 1.09 22.25
C LEU A 35 -12.52 0.66 22.74
N LEU A 36 -11.58 1.58 22.91
CA LEU A 36 -10.27 1.28 23.50
C LEU A 36 -10.33 1.07 25.02
N SER A 37 -11.43 0.48 25.50
CA SER A 37 -11.67 0.18 26.92
C SER A 37 -12.68 -0.95 27.09
N VAL A 38 -12.59 -1.63 28.25
CA VAL A 38 -13.58 -2.64 28.64
C VAL A 38 -14.97 -2.02 28.76
N LEU A 39 -15.09 -0.81 29.36
CA LEU A 39 -16.38 -0.12 29.48
C LEU A 39 -16.95 0.27 28.11
N GLY A 40 -16.12 0.71 27.16
CA GLY A 40 -16.57 1.00 25.80
C GLY A 40 -17.11 -0.24 25.10
N MET A 41 -16.38 -1.35 25.18
CA MET A 41 -16.84 -2.64 24.67
C MET A 41 -18.10 -3.14 25.37
N ALA A 42 -18.24 -2.90 26.67
CA ALA A 42 -19.46 -3.23 27.41
C ALA A 42 -20.69 -2.48 26.86
N TYR A 43 -20.57 -1.19 26.51
CA TYR A 43 -21.66 -0.45 25.83
C TYR A 43 -22.03 -1.07 24.48
N GLU A 44 -21.04 -1.49 23.72
CA GLU A 44 -21.25 -2.10 22.41
C GLU A 44 -21.94 -3.48 22.53
N VAL A 45 -21.44 -4.35 23.42
CA VAL A 45 -22.04 -5.64 23.71
C VAL A 45 -23.47 -5.49 24.28
N SER A 46 -23.67 -4.48 25.15
CA SER A 46 -24.99 -4.11 25.67
C SER A 46 -25.98 -3.78 24.56
N SER A 47 -25.55 -3.02 23.55
CA SER A 47 -26.43 -2.65 22.44
C SER A 47 -26.83 -3.86 21.57
N ILE A 48 -25.91 -4.84 21.40
CA ILE A 48 -26.17 -6.05 20.60
C ILE A 48 -27.11 -7.02 21.33
N TYR A 49 -26.87 -7.25 22.63
CA TYR A 49 -27.57 -8.26 23.41
C TYR A 49 -28.69 -7.70 24.29
N ASP A 50 -28.97 -6.40 24.21
CA ASP A 50 -29.96 -5.69 25.05
C ASP A 50 -29.76 -5.96 26.55
N LYS A 51 -28.58 -5.68 27.06
CA LYS A 51 -28.18 -5.87 28.44
C LYS A 51 -27.85 -4.53 29.11
N GLU A 52 -27.91 -4.48 30.43
CA GLU A 52 -27.46 -3.32 31.18
C GLU A 52 -25.94 -3.32 31.34
N VAL A 53 -25.35 -2.13 31.32
CA VAL A 53 -23.91 -1.93 31.55
C VAL A 53 -23.65 -1.73 33.03
N ALA A 54 -22.78 -2.53 33.62
CA ALA A 54 -22.33 -2.35 34.99
C ALA A 54 -21.21 -1.28 35.04
N ILE A 55 -21.49 -0.19 35.73
CA ILE A 55 -20.49 0.87 35.95
C ILE A 55 -19.63 0.50 37.17
N PRO A 56 -18.27 0.59 37.08
CA PRO A 56 -17.40 0.31 38.20
C PRO A 56 -17.65 1.21 39.40
N ASP A 57 -17.47 0.67 40.60
CA ASP A 57 -17.56 1.46 41.84
C ASP A 57 -16.39 2.45 41.96
N MET A 58 -16.69 3.73 42.20
CA MET A 58 -15.73 4.82 42.31
C MET A 58 -15.77 5.47 43.70
N SER A 59 -16.52 4.91 44.62
CA SER A 59 -16.66 5.45 45.96
C SER A 59 -15.35 5.32 46.76
N HIS A 60 -14.97 6.39 47.45
CA HIS A 60 -13.81 6.42 48.34
C HIS A 60 -14.06 7.44 49.48
N THR A 61 -13.24 7.39 50.51
CA THR A 61 -13.26 8.34 51.59
C THR A 61 -12.23 9.45 51.38
N GLU A 62 -12.44 10.61 51.98
CA GLU A 62 -11.51 11.75 51.90
C GLU A 62 -11.10 12.18 53.33
N PRO A 63 -10.29 11.37 54.04
CA PRO A 63 -9.93 11.66 55.44
C PRO A 63 -8.86 12.73 55.61
N GLU A 64 -8.11 13.05 54.55
CA GLU A 64 -6.97 13.95 54.60
C GLU A 64 -7.34 15.42 54.34
N ASN A 65 -6.36 16.31 54.49
CA ASN A 65 -6.52 17.75 54.23
C ASN A 65 -6.89 18.04 52.78
N ASP A 66 -7.47 19.21 52.55
CA ASP A 66 -7.80 19.69 51.21
C ASP A 66 -6.54 19.87 50.37
N ILE A 67 -6.52 19.24 49.17
CA ILE A 67 -5.40 19.30 48.24
C ILE A 67 -5.01 20.72 47.85
N SER A 68 -5.98 21.65 47.79
CA SER A 68 -5.74 23.05 47.40
C SER A 68 -4.86 23.83 48.38
N LYS A 69 -4.64 23.27 49.57
CA LYS A 69 -3.74 23.89 50.58
C LYS A 69 -2.30 23.41 50.43
N GLU A 70 -2.08 22.33 49.72
CA GLU A 70 -0.79 21.63 49.63
C GLU A 70 -0.22 21.54 48.22
N PHE A 71 -1.04 21.81 47.19
CA PHE A 71 -0.65 21.61 45.80
C PHE A 71 -1.32 22.61 44.87
N GLU A 72 -0.62 22.96 43.78
CA GLU A 72 -1.11 23.84 42.72
C GLU A 72 -1.09 23.14 41.36
N THR A 73 -2.16 23.31 40.57
CA THR A 73 -2.23 22.84 39.20
C THR A 73 -2.44 24.03 38.27
N LYS A 74 -1.60 24.15 37.24
CA LYS A 74 -1.66 25.23 36.24
C LYS A 74 -1.56 24.69 34.83
N VAL A 75 -2.34 25.22 33.90
CA VAL A 75 -2.26 24.91 32.46
C VAL A 75 -1.95 26.20 31.71
N GLU A 76 -0.87 26.22 30.96
CA GLU A 76 -0.34 27.37 30.22
C GLU A 76 -0.35 27.13 28.68
N THR A 77 -1.19 26.22 28.20
CA THR A 77 -1.31 25.91 26.78
C THR A 77 -2.75 25.55 26.43
N ASP A 78 -3.20 25.98 25.25
CA ASP A 78 -4.51 25.59 24.68
C ASP A 78 -4.53 24.13 24.18
N ASN A 79 -3.39 23.45 24.16
CA ASN A 79 -3.28 22.05 23.75
C ASN A 79 -3.59 21.04 24.89
N CYS A 80 -4.10 21.51 26.00
CA CYS A 80 -4.65 20.71 27.10
C CYS A 80 -6.03 21.25 27.44
N THR A 81 -7.08 20.47 27.25
CA THR A 81 -8.47 20.90 27.48
C THR A 81 -9.03 20.48 28.84
N VAL A 82 -8.52 19.36 29.38
CA VAL A 82 -8.85 18.91 30.75
C VAL A 82 -7.56 18.49 31.43
N PHE A 83 -7.40 18.94 32.67
CA PHE A 83 -6.33 18.49 33.55
C PHE A 83 -6.83 18.41 35.00
N LEU A 84 -6.99 17.17 35.46
CA LEU A 84 -7.48 16.87 36.81
C LEU A 84 -6.36 16.35 37.68
N THR A 85 -6.32 16.77 38.95
CA THR A 85 -5.30 16.32 39.88
C THR A 85 -5.92 15.91 41.20
N ARG A 86 -5.57 14.72 41.68
CA ARG A 86 -5.86 14.21 43.04
C ARG A 86 -4.55 13.92 43.75
N LYS A 87 -4.57 13.98 45.08
CA LYS A 87 -3.45 13.57 45.94
C LYS A 87 -3.89 12.46 46.87
N VAL A 88 -3.06 11.46 47.01
CA VAL A 88 -3.22 10.37 48.00
C VAL A 88 -1.95 10.25 48.85
N LYS A 89 -2.12 9.91 50.10
CA LYS A 89 -1.05 9.80 51.12
C LYS A 89 -1.00 8.37 51.68
N ASP A 90 0.11 8.04 52.32
CA ASP A 90 0.34 6.79 53.06
C ASP A 90 0.17 5.54 52.19
N VAL A 91 0.48 5.62 50.92
CA VAL A 91 0.43 4.44 50.02
C VAL A 91 1.45 3.38 50.49
N THR A 92 1.06 2.13 50.38
CA THR A 92 1.93 1.00 50.62
C THR A 92 2.20 0.28 49.31
N ILE A 93 3.42 0.42 48.78
CA ILE A 93 3.85 -0.28 47.57
C ILE A 93 4.04 -1.77 47.89
N LYS A 94 3.38 -2.59 47.08
CA LYS A 94 3.44 -4.05 47.17
C LYS A 94 3.03 -4.70 45.87
N GLU A 95 3.05 -6.00 45.78
CA GLU A 95 2.53 -6.76 44.65
C GLU A 95 1.02 -6.49 44.48
N SER A 96 0.60 -6.33 43.22
CA SER A 96 -0.79 -6.13 42.89
C SER A 96 -1.69 -7.31 43.22
N PRO A 97 -2.98 -7.09 43.50
CA PRO A 97 -3.94 -8.19 43.63
C PRO A 97 -3.94 -9.07 42.37
N GLU A 98 -4.11 -10.37 42.59
CA GLU A 98 -4.02 -11.38 41.53
C GLU A 98 -4.94 -11.07 40.33
N PHE A 99 -6.18 -10.64 40.56
CA PHE A 99 -7.10 -10.32 39.50
C PHE A 99 -6.63 -9.14 38.62
N ILE A 100 -5.95 -8.14 39.20
CA ILE A 100 -5.37 -7.02 38.42
C ILE A 100 -4.21 -7.55 37.58
N ARG A 101 -3.28 -8.32 38.18
CA ARG A 101 -2.14 -8.88 37.46
C ARG A 101 -2.57 -9.75 36.30
N ASN A 102 -3.51 -10.67 36.51
CA ASN A 102 -3.97 -11.60 35.48
C ASN A 102 -4.60 -10.84 34.30
N ARG A 103 -5.42 -9.84 34.55
CA ARG A 103 -6.03 -9.01 33.51
C ARG A 103 -5.02 -8.17 32.72
N LEU A 104 -4.00 -7.63 33.40
CA LEU A 104 -2.92 -6.90 32.74
C LEU A 104 -2.09 -7.84 31.86
N ILE A 105 -1.70 -9.03 32.36
CA ILE A 105 -0.96 -10.04 31.62
C ILE A 105 -1.76 -10.49 30.39
N ALA A 106 -3.05 -10.80 30.54
CA ALA A 106 -3.93 -11.18 29.45
C ALA A 106 -4.05 -10.09 28.37
N SER A 107 -3.90 -8.82 28.78
CA SER A 107 -3.89 -7.66 27.88
C SER A 107 -2.49 -7.28 27.36
N GLY A 108 -1.47 -8.10 27.60
CA GLY A 108 -0.10 -7.85 27.14
C GLY A 108 0.67 -6.81 27.95
N ILE A 109 0.17 -6.39 29.11
CA ILE A 109 0.83 -5.41 30.00
C ILE A 109 1.55 -6.14 31.12
N ARG A 110 2.85 -5.85 31.29
CA ARG A 110 3.65 -6.42 32.39
C ARG A 110 3.30 -5.75 33.71
N PRO A 111 2.86 -6.47 34.75
CA PRO A 111 2.67 -5.93 36.09
C PRO A 111 4.00 -5.47 36.72
N ILE A 112 3.94 -4.39 37.50
CA ILE A 112 5.09 -3.78 38.20
C ILE A 112 4.85 -3.80 39.70
N ASN A 113 3.89 -2.97 40.17
CA ASN A 113 3.46 -2.89 41.56
C ASN A 113 2.01 -2.41 41.63
N ASN A 114 1.39 -2.53 42.80
CA ASN A 114 -0.03 -2.21 42.97
C ASN A 114 -0.42 -0.78 42.59
N VAL A 115 0.47 0.19 42.69
CA VAL A 115 0.17 1.60 42.35
C VAL A 115 0.23 1.79 40.82
N VAL A 116 1.33 1.40 40.18
CA VAL A 116 1.48 1.51 38.72
C VAL A 116 0.45 0.65 37.99
N ASP A 117 0.21 -0.56 38.46
CA ASP A 117 -0.75 -1.49 37.86
C ASP A 117 -2.20 -0.97 37.95
N ILE A 118 -2.56 -0.24 39.01
CA ILE A 118 -3.87 0.41 39.12
C ILE A 118 -4.03 1.46 38.02
N SER A 119 -3.00 2.25 37.67
CA SER A 119 -3.11 3.22 36.58
C SER A 119 -3.36 2.53 35.24
N ASN A 120 -2.62 1.45 34.95
CA ASN A 120 -2.79 0.64 33.72
C ASN A 120 -4.15 -0.07 33.71
N TYR A 121 -4.58 -0.61 34.86
CA TYR A 121 -5.88 -1.27 34.97
C TYR A 121 -7.03 -0.31 34.70
N VAL A 122 -7.01 0.90 35.27
CA VAL A 122 -8.04 1.93 35.03
C VAL A 122 -8.03 2.38 33.54
N MET A 123 -6.84 2.51 32.95
CA MET A 123 -6.74 2.82 31.52
C MET A 123 -7.40 1.72 30.67
N LEU A 124 -7.21 0.45 30.95
CA LEU A 124 -7.89 -0.65 30.25
C LEU A 124 -9.39 -0.68 30.55
N GLU A 125 -9.78 -0.48 31.82
CA GLU A 125 -11.18 -0.53 32.25
C GLU A 125 -12.01 0.61 31.66
N LEU A 126 -11.50 1.85 31.69
CA LEU A 126 -12.26 3.07 31.33
C LEU A 126 -11.78 3.75 30.05
N GLY A 127 -10.62 3.39 29.52
CA GLY A 127 -10.06 4.01 28.31
C GLY A 127 -9.34 5.33 28.53
N GLN A 128 -9.23 5.78 29.77
CA GLN A 128 -8.57 7.03 30.16
C GLN A 128 -7.17 6.72 30.72
N PRO A 129 -6.10 7.12 30.04
CA PRO A 129 -4.77 7.02 30.60
C PRO A 129 -4.60 7.92 31.81
N LEU A 130 -3.96 7.40 32.86
CA LEU A 130 -3.59 8.11 34.07
C LEU A 130 -2.07 8.11 34.21
N HIS A 131 -1.54 9.14 34.86
CA HIS A 131 -0.15 9.13 35.30
C HIS A 131 -0.06 9.42 36.79
N PHE A 132 0.84 8.67 37.46
CA PHE A 132 1.07 8.76 38.90
C PHE A 132 2.50 9.26 39.13
N TYR A 133 2.61 10.35 39.90
CA TYR A 133 3.88 10.96 40.27
C TYR A 133 4.17 10.70 41.75
N ASP A 134 5.42 10.41 42.08
CA ASP A 134 5.90 10.54 43.45
C ASP A 134 5.77 12.02 43.86
N ALA A 135 4.89 12.30 44.83
CA ALA A 135 4.56 13.65 45.23
C ALA A 135 5.72 14.38 45.90
N ASP A 136 6.59 13.63 46.59
CA ASP A 136 7.72 14.20 47.32
C ASP A 136 8.83 14.65 46.34
N ASN A 137 9.00 13.90 45.24
CA ASN A 137 9.90 14.24 44.13
C ASN A 137 9.33 15.33 43.21
N LEU A 138 8.01 15.37 43.00
CA LEU A 138 7.33 16.36 42.15
C LEU A 138 7.30 17.75 42.82
N GLY A 139 7.11 17.80 44.17
CA GLY A 139 7.00 19.05 44.92
C GLY A 139 5.55 19.54 45.11
N ASP A 140 5.36 20.85 45.08
CA ASP A 140 4.12 21.53 45.46
C ASP A 140 3.23 21.98 44.28
N LYS A 141 3.66 21.77 43.05
CA LYS A 141 2.89 22.17 41.87
C LYS A 141 3.18 21.34 40.62
N ILE A 142 2.21 21.39 39.71
CA ILE A 142 2.32 20.84 38.36
C ILE A 142 1.88 21.90 37.35
N VAL A 143 2.68 22.05 36.27
CA VAL A 143 2.39 23.02 35.22
C VAL A 143 2.46 22.32 33.85
N VAL A 144 1.39 22.45 33.08
CA VAL A 144 1.31 21.95 31.69
C VAL A 144 1.62 23.09 30.72
N ARG A 145 2.60 22.93 29.86
CA ARG A 145 3.01 23.95 28.88
C ARG A 145 3.58 23.31 27.62
N MET A 146 3.87 24.12 26.63
CA MET A 146 4.71 23.66 25.51
C MET A 146 6.18 23.57 25.95
N ALA A 147 6.92 22.62 25.40
CA ALA A 147 8.34 22.50 25.66
C ALA A 147 9.14 23.69 25.08
N ASN A 148 10.28 24.00 25.68
CA ASN A 148 11.26 24.86 25.05
C ASN A 148 12.06 24.07 24.00
N ASP A 149 12.49 24.74 22.96
CA ASP A 149 13.30 24.08 21.93
C ASP A 149 14.63 23.60 22.50
N GLY A 150 14.93 22.30 22.33
CA GLY A 150 16.12 21.69 22.92
C GLY A 150 15.99 21.30 24.40
N GLU A 151 14.80 21.42 25.02
CA GLU A 151 14.56 20.97 26.39
C GLU A 151 14.78 19.45 26.51
N LYS A 152 15.43 19.03 27.60
CA LYS A 152 15.76 17.62 27.83
C LYS A 152 14.88 17.01 28.89
N LEU A 153 14.45 15.79 28.66
CA LEU A 153 13.72 14.94 29.60
C LEU A 153 14.25 13.51 29.50
N THR A 154 14.61 12.91 30.65
CA THR A 154 14.83 11.47 30.72
C THR A 154 13.50 10.80 31.05
N THR A 155 13.03 9.95 30.12
CA THR A 155 11.76 9.23 30.26
C THR A 155 11.90 7.94 31.05
N LEU A 156 10.78 7.32 31.49
CA LEU A 156 10.74 6.10 32.30
C LEU A 156 11.49 4.91 31.68
N ASP A 157 11.74 4.90 30.38
CA ASP A 157 12.58 3.92 29.67
C ASP A 157 14.09 4.24 29.75
N SER A 158 14.47 5.17 30.63
CA SER A 158 15.86 5.64 30.83
C SER A 158 16.51 6.28 29.61
N GLN A 159 15.72 6.74 28.63
CA GLN A 159 16.23 7.43 27.44
C GLN A 159 16.16 8.95 27.61
N GLU A 160 17.28 9.66 27.32
CA GLU A 160 17.27 11.11 27.24
C GLU A 160 16.63 11.57 25.94
N ARG A 161 15.57 12.33 26.01
CA ARG A 161 14.82 12.88 24.89
C ARG A 161 15.10 14.37 24.75
N THR A 162 15.33 14.84 23.52
CA THR A 162 15.42 16.26 23.19
C THR A 162 14.10 16.69 22.59
N LEU A 163 13.42 17.63 23.25
CA LEU A 163 12.08 18.08 22.92
C LEU A 163 12.13 19.32 22.02
N THR A 164 11.03 19.60 21.37
CA THR A 164 10.83 20.76 20.51
C THR A 164 9.63 21.58 21.00
N LYS A 165 9.50 22.80 20.55
CA LYS A 165 8.36 23.69 20.86
C LYS A 165 6.99 23.12 20.44
N ASP A 166 6.96 22.02 19.67
CA ASP A 166 5.72 21.35 19.28
C ASP A 166 5.27 20.28 20.27
N ASP A 167 6.12 19.90 21.21
CA ASP A 167 5.84 18.87 22.20
C ASP A 167 5.19 19.48 23.44
N ILE A 168 4.16 18.81 24.00
CA ILE A 168 3.52 19.25 25.26
C ILE A 168 4.25 18.59 26.41
N VAL A 169 4.65 19.37 27.40
CA VAL A 169 5.35 18.88 28.59
C VAL A 169 4.58 19.19 29.87
N ILE A 170 4.74 18.29 30.83
CA ILE A 170 4.31 18.45 32.22
C ILE A 170 5.55 18.76 33.03
N THR A 171 5.48 19.77 33.92
CA THR A 171 6.63 20.26 34.67
C THR A 171 6.30 20.46 36.13
N ASP A 172 7.30 20.46 37.01
CA ASP A 172 7.22 20.88 38.41
C ASP A 172 7.30 22.42 38.56
N GLY A 173 7.13 23.17 37.46
CA GLY A 173 7.33 24.60 37.37
C GLY A 173 8.78 25.04 37.11
N LYS A 174 9.72 24.10 37.08
CA LYS A 174 11.17 24.34 36.79
C LYS A 174 11.68 23.44 35.66
N LYS A 175 11.50 22.14 35.79
CA LYS A 175 11.99 21.11 34.84
C LYS A 175 10.84 20.24 34.37
N ALA A 176 11.02 19.62 33.22
CA ALA A 176 10.09 18.63 32.68
C ALA A 176 10.06 17.36 33.57
N VAL A 177 8.85 16.88 33.87
CA VAL A 177 8.58 15.65 34.62
C VAL A 177 7.75 14.65 33.83
N GLY A 178 7.29 15.01 32.65
CA GLY A 178 6.55 14.12 31.77
C GLY A 178 6.37 14.70 30.37
N LEU A 179 6.27 13.80 29.40
CA LEU A 179 5.88 14.08 28.03
C LEU A 179 4.39 13.76 27.88
N ALA A 180 3.58 14.79 27.77
CA ALA A 180 2.13 14.71 27.87
C ALA A 180 1.51 13.67 26.91
N GLY A 181 0.76 12.73 27.45
CA GLY A 181 0.08 11.68 26.71
C GLY A 181 0.97 10.61 26.10
N VAL A 182 2.29 10.66 26.30
CA VAL A 182 3.26 9.69 25.74
C VAL A 182 3.95 8.89 26.83
N MET A 183 4.73 9.54 27.72
CA MET A 183 5.48 8.85 28.76
C MET A 183 5.90 9.80 29.88
N GLY A 184 5.86 9.31 31.13
CA GLY A 184 6.35 10.02 32.30
C GLY A 184 7.86 10.19 32.35
N GLY A 185 8.32 11.13 33.16
CA GLY A 185 9.73 11.33 33.46
C GLY A 185 10.25 10.41 34.57
N LEU A 186 11.48 9.95 34.44
CA LEU A 186 12.15 9.11 35.41
C LEU A 186 12.31 9.80 36.79
N ASN A 187 12.41 11.13 36.78
CA ASN A 187 12.65 11.95 37.97
C ASN A 187 11.49 12.06 38.95
N THR A 188 10.33 11.54 38.62
CA THR A 188 9.12 11.50 39.46
C THR A 188 8.45 10.14 39.44
N GLU A 189 9.21 9.10 39.12
CA GLU A 189 8.76 7.71 39.10
C GLU A 189 8.30 7.26 40.49
N VAL A 190 7.27 6.42 40.53
CA VAL A 190 6.80 5.76 41.75
C VAL A 190 7.73 4.60 42.08
N GLU A 191 8.49 4.74 43.17
CA GLU A 191 9.45 3.75 43.66
C GLU A 191 8.91 3.02 44.90
N GLU A 192 9.64 1.99 45.40
CA GLU A 192 9.23 1.18 46.54
C GLU A 192 9.04 1.99 47.84
N ASN A 193 9.75 3.09 48.00
CA ASN A 193 9.69 3.98 49.17
C ASN A 193 8.65 5.12 49.04
N THR A 194 7.98 5.26 47.92
CA THR A 194 6.96 6.28 47.67
C THR A 194 5.81 6.15 48.70
N LYS A 195 5.45 7.26 49.32
CA LYS A 195 4.35 7.35 50.31
C LYS A 195 3.21 8.24 49.87
N ASN A 196 3.52 9.25 49.09
CA ASN A 196 2.55 10.25 48.63
C ASN A 196 2.53 10.23 47.10
N VAL A 197 1.34 10.21 46.49
CA VAL A 197 1.18 10.15 45.04
C VAL A 197 0.25 11.29 44.57
N ILE A 198 0.69 11.94 43.51
CA ILE A 198 -0.17 12.83 42.71
C ILE A 198 -0.70 12.03 41.53
N ILE A 199 -2.02 12.05 41.36
CA ILE A 199 -2.72 11.37 40.27
C ILE A 199 -3.10 12.44 39.24
N GLU A 200 -2.70 12.20 37.97
CA GLU A 200 -3.09 12.98 36.82
C GLU A 200 -4.14 12.23 35.99
N SER A 201 -5.19 12.96 35.58
CA SER A 201 -6.12 12.52 34.53
C SER A 201 -6.36 13.70 33.59
N ALA A 202 -6.02 13.59 32.32
CA ALA A 202 -5.98 14.72 31.42
C ALA A 202 -6.49 14.40 30.00
N ILE A 203 -6.79 15.47 29.23
CA ILE A 203 -7.04 15.41 27.77
C ILE A 203 -6.11 16.41 27.10
N PHE A 204 -5.22 15.89 26.25
CA PHE A 204 -4.31 16.68 25.42
C PHE A 204 -4.75 16.67 23.97
N ASP A 205 -4.27 17.66 23.19
CA ASP A 205 -4.52 17.71 21.75
C ASP A 205 -4.04 16.43 21.03
N SER A 206 -4.98 15.74 20.40
CA SER A 206 -4.76 14.42 19.79
C SER A 206 -3.72 14.46 18.68
N VAL A 207 -3.67 15.54 17.89
CA VAL A 207 -2.72 15.72 16.78
C VAL A 207 -1.30 15.94 17.30
N LYS A 208 -1.16 16.75 18.34
CA LYS A 208 0.14 17.00 19.01
C LYS A 208 0.68 15.70 19.61
N VAL A 209 -0.13 14.98 20.40
CA VAL A 209 0.28 13.70 20.98
C VAL A 209 0.66 12.70 19.89
N ARG A 210 -0.11 12.58 18.82
CA ARG A 210 0.22 11.68 17.69
C ARG A 210 1.54 12.04 17.03
N LYS A 211 1.82 13.33 16.79
CA LYS A 211 3.10 13.76 16.20
C LYS A 211 4.27 13.44 17.10
N THR A 212 4.15 13.73 18.39
CA THR A 212 5.17 13.45 19.39
C THR A 212 5.42 11.96 19.54
N SER A 213 4.35 11.15 19.66
CA SER A 213 4.47 9.69 19.80
C SER A 213 5.09 9.01 18.58
N ASN A 214 4.75 9.45 17.36
CA ASN A 214 5.37 8.93 16.14
C ASN A 214 6.88 9.22 16.06
N LYS A 215 7.32 10.35 16.60
CA LYS A 215 8.72 10.78 16.63
C LYS A 215 9.51 10.07 17.74
N ILE A 216 8.90 9.80 18.89
CA ILE A 216 9.60 9.36 20.10
C ILE A 216 9.29 7.89 20.42
N LEU A 217 8.04 7.58 20.79
CA LEU A 217 7.59 6.25 21.16
C LEU A 217 6.06 6.19 21.16
N ARG A 218 5.50 5.18 20.52
CA ARG A 218 4.09 4.82 20.63
C ARG A 218 3.84 3.99 21.89
N SER A 219 2.87 4.40 22.69
CA SER A 219 2.46 3.72 23.91
C SER A 219 0.94 3.48 23.92
N GLU A 220 0.46 2.62 24.83
CA GLU A 220 -0.97 2.38 25.05
C GLU A 220 -1.72 3.67 25.42
N ALA A 221 -1.06 4.56 26.15
CA ALA A 221 -1.58 5.88 26.46
C ALA A 221 -1.69 6.75 25.20
N SER A 222 -0.62 6.89 24.42
CA SER A 222 -0.62 7.72 23.21
C SER A 222 -1.63 7.26 22.17
N ASN A 223 -1.85 5.94 22.07
CA ASN A 223 -2.88 5.35 21.21
C ASN A 223 -4.30 5.84 21.55
N ARG A 224 -4.59 6.01 22.84
CA ARG A 224 -5.88 6.51 23.32
C ARG A 224 -6.00 8.02 23.13
N PHE A 225 -4.96 8.77 23.50
CA PHE A 225 -4.95 10.23 23.30
C PHE A 225 -5.11 10.64 21.84
N GLU A 226 -4.41 9.96 20.91
CA GLU A 226 -4.47 10.32 19.49
C GLU A 226 -5.85 10.10 18.85
N LYS A 227 -6.68 9.22 19.43
CA LYS A 227 -8.05 8.96 18.96
C LYS A 227 -9.12 9.81 19.64
N GLY A 228 -8.72 10.64 20.62
CA GLY A 228 -9.60 11.47 21.43
C GLY A 228 -10.14 10.74 22.65
N LEU A 229 -10.36 11.50 23.70
CA LEU A 229 -10.85 11.01 24.99
C LEU A 229 -12.17 11.70 25.39
N ASP A 230 -12.98 10.98 26.13
CA ASP A 230 -14.26 11.46 26.69
C ASP A 230 -14.01 12.27 27.96
N PRO A 231 -14.40 13.56 28.01
CA PRO A 231 -14.28 14.37 29.22
C PRO A 231 -14.93 13.75 30.46
N ALA A 232 -16.08 13.10 30.33
CA ALA A 232 -16.75 12.45 31.44
C ALA A 232 -15.93 11.28 32.00
N ARG A 233 -15.29 10.48 31.14
CA ARG A 233 -14.41 9.38 31.57
C ARG A 233 -13.15 9.86 32.29
N THR A 234 -12.66 11.05 31.97
CA THR A 234 -11.51 11.67 32.66
C THR A 234 -11.80 11.84 34.16
N TYR A 235 -13.01 12.27 34.51
CA TYR A 235 -13.46 12.33 35.90
C TYR A 235 -13.67 10.95 36.52
N MET A 236 -14.33 10.05 35.82
CA MET A 236 -14.55 8.68 36.28
C MET A 236 -13.25 7.96 36.61
N ALA A 237 -12.25 8.11 35.76
CA ALA A 237 -10.98 7.41 35.89
C ALA A 237 -10.17 7.83 37.11
N ILE A 238 -10.12 9.13 37.41
CA ILE A 238 -9.37 9.60 38.57
C ILE A 238 -10.05 9.19 39.89
N GLU A 239 -11.40 9.20 39.96
CA GLU A 239 -12.15 8.71 41.13
C GLU A 239 -12.01 7.20 41.26
N ARG A 240 -12.04 6.44 40.16
CA ARG A 240 -11.81 4.99 40.16
C ARG A 240 -10.41 4.65 40.65
N ALA A 241 -9.40 5.42 40.26
CA ALA A 241 -8.04 5.25 40.76
C ALA A 241 -7.96 5.47 42.26
N CYS A 242 -8.60 6.51 42.78
CA CYS A 242 -8.70 6.79 44.24
C CYS A 242 -9.33 5.59 44.98
N HIS A 243 -10.46 5.07 44.48
CA HIS A 243 -11.13 3.90 45.05
C HIS A 243 -10.19 2.68 45.13
N LEU A 244 -9.50 2.38 44.05
CA LEU A 244 -8.60 1.20 43.98
C LEU A 244 -7.35 1.40 44.85
N LEU A 245 -6.79 2.61 44.91
CA LEU A 245 -5.64 2.91 45.77
C LEU A 245 -6.02 2.86 47.26
N GLU A 246 -7.16 3.39 47.67
CA GLU A 246 -7.66 3.23 49.02
C GLU A 246 -7.79 1.76 49.39
N LYS A 247 -8.42 0.97 48.53
CA LYS A 247 -8.72 -0.45 48.78
C LYS A 247 -7.50 -1.36 48.77
N TYR A 248 -6.57 -1.16 47.83
CA TYR A 248 -5.48 -2.10 47.57
C TYR A 248 -4.08 -1.58 47.88
N ALA A 249 -3.91 -0.27 48.06
CA ALA A 249 -2.65 0.34 48.50
C ALA A 249 -2.75 0.98 49.91
N GLY A 250 -3.90 0.93 50.56
CA GLY A 250 -4.13 1.54 51.84
C GLY A 250 -4.01 3.07 51.85
N ALA A 251 -4.17 3.65 50.67
CA ALA A 251 -4.02 5.08 50.47
C ALA A 251 -5.11 5.88 51.21
N LYS A 252 -4.75 7.07 51.70
CA LYS A 252 -5.67 8.08 52.26
C LYS A 252 -5.85 9.18 51.23
N VAL A 253 -7.05 9.33 50.68
CA VAL A 253 -7.33 10.33 49.65
C VAL A 253 -7.46 11.71 50.29
N CYS A 254 -6.77 12.71 49.74
CA CYS A 254 -6.92 14.10 50.13
C CYS A 254 -8.29 14.67 49.69
N LYS A 255 -8.89 15.52 50.51
CA LYS A 255 -10.16 16.15 50.17
C LYS A 255 -10.03 17.04 48.95
N GLY A 256 -11.01 16.95 48.06
CA GLY A 256 -11.13 17.81 46.88
C GLY A 256 -10.26 17.34 45.72
N MET A 257 -10.47 17.97 44.56
CA MET A 257 -9.78 17.77 43.31
C MET A 257 -9.42 19.12 42.71
N LEU A 258 -8.18 19.28 42.22
CA LEU A 258 -7.82 20.45 41.43
C LEU A 258 -8.24 20.23 39.99
N LYS A 259 -8.87 21.24 39.39
CA LYS A 259 -9.52 21.11 38.09
C LYS A 259 -9.13 22.25 37.16
N TYR A 260 -8.68 21.89 35.98
CA TYR A 260 -8.71 22.73 34.80
C TYR A 260 -9.57 22.02 33.76
N ASP A 261 -10.68 22.62 33.36
CA ASP A 261 -11.59 22.05 32.35
C ASP A 261 -12.20 23.21 31.56
N VAL A 262 -11.86 23.28 30.29
CA VAL A 262 -12.36 24.26 29.32
C VAL A 262 -13.23 23.64 28.25
N THR A 263 -13.62 22.36 28.42
CA THR A 263 -14.47 21.65 27.46
C THR A 263 -15.92 22.14 27.53
N ASP A 264 -16.59 22.20 26.39
CA ASP A 264 -18.05 22.34 26.34
C ASP A 264 -18.69 20.96 26.49
N ASN A 265 -19.02 20.61 27.74
CA ASN A 265 -19.64 19.32 28.09
C ASN A 265 -21.12 19.22 27.68
N LYS A 266 -21.63 20.10 26.79
CA LYS A 266 -22.99 19.99 26.30
C LYS A 266 -23.11 18.80 25.35
N GLU A 267 -24.04 17.92 25.68
CA GLU A 267 -24.39 16.83 24.81
C GLU A 267 -24.97 17.39 23.50
N LYS A 268 -24.43 16.88 22.40
CA LYS A 268 -24.85 17.27 21.04
C LYS A 268 -26.23 16.69 20.75
N GLN A 269 -27.15 17.51 20.24
CA GLN A 269 -28.45 17.08 19.76
C GLN A 269 -28.50 17.11 18.23
N ILE A 270 -28.88 16.00 17.63
CA ILE A 270 -28.99 15.83 16.17
C ILE A 270 -30.43 15.40 15.86
N GLU A 271 -31.14 16.18 15.05
CA GLU A 271 -32.44 15.78 14.52
C GLU A 271 -32.27 15.05 13.20
N ILE A 272 -32.94 13.88 13.07
CA ILE A 272 -32.90 13.05 11.87
C ILE A 272 -34.30 12.54 11.53
N GLU A 273 -34.67 12.62 10.24
CA GLU A 273 -35.92 12.06 9.73
C GLU A 273 -35.80 10.53 9.54
N TYR A 274 -36.81 9.77 9.95
CA TYR A 274 -36.86 8.31 9.72
C TYR A 274 -36.77 7.95 8.24
N LYS A 275 -37.41 8.77 7.39
CA LYS A 275 -37.32 8.59 5.94
C LYS A 275 -35.91 8.72 5.41
N PHE A 276 -35.14 9.69 5.93
CA PHE A 276 -33.74 9.87 5.51
C PHE A 276 -32.87 8.65 5.83
N ILE A 277 -33.05 8.06 7.03
CA ILE A 277 -32.32 6.84 7.42
C ILE A 277 -32.61 5.71 6.42
N ASN A 278 -33.91 5.48 6.15
CA ASN A 278 -34.33 4.43 5.23
C ASN A 278 -33.90 4.67 3.79
N ASP A 279 -33.95 5.92 3.31
CA ASP A 279 -33.52 6.28 1.97
C ASP A 279 -32.02 6.02 1.77
N VAL A 280 -31.18 6.37 2.76
CA VAL A 280 -29.72 6.17 2.70
C VAL A 280 -29.35 4.69 2.79
N LEU A 281 -29.98 3.92 3.70
CA LEU A 281 -29.75 2.49 3.86
C LEU A 281 -30.40 1.62 2.77
N GLY A 282 -31.35 2.19 2.02
CA GLY A 282 -32.15 1.43 1.05
C GLY A 282 -33.14 0.45 1.70
N THR A 283 -33.61 0.75 2.92
CA THR A 283 -34.44 -0.13 3.78
C THR A 283 -35.85 0.41 4.00
N ASN A 284 -36.66 -0.31 4.80
CA ASN A 284 -37.93 0.11 5.33
C ASN A 284 -38.03 -0.27 6.82
N ILE A 285 -37.04 0.09 7.61
CA ILE A 285 -36.97 -0.14 9.05
C ILE A 285 -38.06 0.72 9.70
N SER A 286 -38.80 0.15 10.66
CA SER A 286 -39.89 0.87 11.35
C SER A 286 -39.32 1.97 12.25
N ASN A 287 -40.11 3.04 12.51
CA ASN A 287 -39.74 4.09 13.43
C ASN A 287 -39.39 3.55 14.83
N ASP A 288 -40.14 2.52 15.26
CA ASP A 288 -39.93 1.91 16.58
C ASP A 288 -38.62 1.15 16.65
N ASP A 289 -38.24 0.41 15.61
CA ASP A 289 -36.94 -0.30 15.53
C ASP A 289 -35.75 0.69 15.48
N ILE A 290 -35.92 1.81 14.76
CA ILE A 290 -34.90 2.87 14.74
C ILE A 290 -34.75 3.48 16.14
N ASN A 291 -35.86 3.80 16.80
CA ASN A 291 -35.86 4.35 18.15
C ASN A 291 -35.26 3.36 19.16
N ASP A 292 -35.59 2.07 19.03
CA ASP A 292 -35.02 1.02 19.86
C ASP A 292 -33.51 0.91 19.68
N THR A 293 -33.03 1.00 18.46
CA THR A 293 -31.58 1.04 18.16
C THR A 293 -30.87 2.13 18.96
N PHE A 294 -31.36 3.36 18.94
CA PHE A 294 -30.75 4.46 19.70
C PHE A 294 -30.83 4.24 21.22
N ARG A 295 -31.96 3.69 21.75
CA ARG A 295 -32.07 3.35 23.19
C ARG A 295 -31.07 2.26 23.58
N ARG A 296 -30.91 1.22 22.77
CA ARG A 296 -29.92 0.15 23.00
C ARG A 296 -28.49 0.68 23.03
N LEU A 297 -28.19 1.66 22.18
CA LEU A 297 -26.92 2.40 22.20
C LEU A 297 -26.77 3.34 23.41
N LYS A 298 -27.80 3.41 24.29
CA LYS A 298 -27.87 4.30 25.44
C LYS A 298 -27.78 5.79 25.04
N PHE A 299 -28.44 6.13 23.92
CA PHE A 299 -28.66 7.52 23.52
C PHE A 299 -30.01 7.97 24.04
N GLU A 300 -30.10 9.18 24.57
CA GLU A 300 -31.39 9.80 24.88
C GLU A 300 -32.08 10.24 23.59
N ILE A 301 -33.38 9.98 23.49
CA ILE A 301 -34.14 10.31 22.29
C ILE A 301 -35.43 11.03 22.60
N LYS A 302 -35.85 11.92 21.70
CA LYS A 302 -37.15 12.57 21.69
C LYS A 302 -37.84 12.30 20.35
N PRO A 303 -38.64 11.20 20.23
CA PRO A 303 -39.34 10.86 19.01
C PRO A 303 -40.43 11.86 18.63
N ASN A 304 -40.54 12.21 17.35
CA ASN A 304 -41.64 12.94 16.73
C ASN A 304 -42.31 12.05 15.68
N GLU A 305 -43.38 12.53 15.04
CA GLU A 305 -44.09 11.75 14.01
C GLU A 305 -43.20 11.36 12.81
N LYS A 306 -42.31 12.27 12.37
CA LYS A 306 -41.48 12.08 11.16
C LYS A 306 -39.98 12.05 11.42
N SER A 307 -39.54 12.45 12.60
CA SER A 307 -38.13 12.58 12.97
C SER A 307 -37.91 12.14 14.42
N VAL A 308 -36.64 11.99 14.77
CA VAL A 308 -36.20 11.80 16.14
C VAL A 308 -35.06 12.75 16.46
N ILE A 309 -35.11 13.40 17.62
CA ILE A 309 -33.96 14.15 18.15
C ILE A 309 -33.16 13.19 19.02
N VAL A 310 -31.93 12.97 18.64
CA VAL A 310 -30.99 12.09 19.34
C VAL A 310 -29.97 12.94 20.11
N THR A 311 -29.88 12.73 21.41
CA THR A 311 -28.85 13.33 22.27
C THR A 311 -27.65 12.38 22.30
N VAL A 312 -26.54 12.79 21.70
CA VAL A 312 -25.31 12.00 21.59
C VAL A 312 -24.51 12.13 22.88
N PRO A 313 -24.20 11.02 23.58
CA PRO A 313 -23.40 11.07 24.79
C PRO A 313 -21.94 11.43 24.49
N THR A 314 -21.26 12.10 25.42
CA THR A 314 -19.89 12.64 25.26
C THR A 314 -18.86 11.58 24.87
N ARG A 315 -19.08 10.30 25.23
CA ARG A 315 -18.20 9.19 24.84
C ARG A 315 -18.15 8.92 23.33
N ARG A 316 -19.19 9.34 22.57
CA ARG A 316 -19.30 9.15 21.12
C ARG A 316 -18.84 10.43 20.40
N ILE A 317 -17.52 10.67 20.47
CA ILE A 317 -16.87 11.81 19.83
C ILE A 317 -16.84 11.70 18.30
N ASP A 318 -17.15 10.53 17.76
CA ASP A 318 -17.22 10.20 16.34
C ASP A 318 -18.54 10.60 15.67
N ILE A 319 -19.58 10.94 16.45
CA ILE A 319 -20.90 11.28 15.92
C ILE A 319 -21.07 12.81 15.88
N ASP A 320 -21.01 13.35 14.68
CA ASP A 320 -21.09 14.79 14.43
C ASP A 320 -22.28 15.21 13.58
N ILE A 321 -22.68 14.36 12.64
CA ILE A 321 -23.70 14.65 11.63
C ILE A 321 -24.76 13.54 11.61
N LYS A 322 -25.86 13.78 10.91
CA LYS A 322 -26.98 12.82 10.80
C LYS A 322 -26.59 11.53 10.09
N GLU A 323 -25.63 11.57 9.18
CA GLU A 323 -25.10 10.40 8.48
C GLU A 323 -24.41 9.42 9.43
N ASP A 324 -23.79 9.90 10.51
CA ASP A 324 -23.21 9.06 11.55
C ASP A 324 -24.31 8.29 12.30
N LEU A 325 -25.48 8.91 12.51
CA LEU A 325 -26.64 8.21 13.09
C LEU A 325 -27.23 7.15 12.14
N VAL A 326 -27.14 7.36 10.81
CA VAL A 326 -27.51 6.33 9.83
C VAL A 326 -26.60 5.13 9.92
N GLU A 327 -25.28 5.35 10.09
CA GLU A 327 -24.31 4.27 10.32
C GLU A 327 -24.71 3.43 11.54
N GLU A 328 -25.02 4.10 12.66
CA GLU A 328 -25.42 3.43 13.90
C GLU A 328 -26.66 2.53 13.70
N VAL A 329 -27.67 3.03 13.00
CA VAL A 329 -28.88 2.22 12.69
C VAL A 329 -28.51 1.06 11.79
N GLY A 330 -27.73 1.29 10.72
CA GLY A 330 -27.37 0.26 9.75
C GLY A 330 -26.55 -0.88 10.35
N ARG A 331 -25.58 -0.55 11.23
CA ARG A 331 -24.71 -1.56 11.85
C ARG A 331 -25.45 -2.41 12.90
N ILE A 332 -26.36 -1.82 13.70
CA ILE A 332 -27.14 -2.55 14.70
C ILE A 332 -28.26 -3.35 14.05
N TYR A 333 -28.91 -2.82 13.01
CA TYR A 333 -29.86 -3.58 12.18
C TYR A 333 -29.18 -4.79 11.52
N GLY A 334 -27.92 -4.66 11.20
CA GLY A 334 -27.08 -5.67 10.56
C GLY A 334 -27.03 -5.52 9.04
N VAL A 335 -25.82 -5.24 8.53
CA VAL A 335 -25.58 -5.04 7.09
C VAL A 335 -26.05 -6.24 6.25
N ASN A 336 -25.95 -7.46 6.79
CA ASN A 336 -26.42 -8.68 6.12
C ASN A 336 -27.95 -8.75 5.94
N ASN A 337 -28.72 -7.96 6.68
CA ASN A 337 -30.17 -7.87 6.56
C ASN A 337 -30.60 -6.83 5.51
N ILE A 338 -29.64 -6.06 4.96
CA ILE A 338 -29.92 -5.06 3.93
C ILE A 338 -29.88 -5.71 2.57
N GLU A 339 -31.02 -5.80 1.91
CA GLU A 339 -31.11 -6.35 0.56
C GLU A 339 -30.54 -5.38 -0.47
N GLY A 340 -29.54 -5.84 -1.22
CA GLY A 340 -28.95 -5.06 -2.32
C GLY A 340 -29.94 -4.87 -3.46
N LYS A 341 -30.22 -3.62 -3.84
CA LYS A 341 -31.11 -3.26 -4.95
C LYS A 341 -30.32 -2.66 -6.10
N LEU A 342 -30.58 -3.11 -7.32
CA LEU A 342 -30.02 -2.48 -8.51
C LEU A 342 -30.71 -1.14 -8.75
N PRO A 343 -29.96 -0.07 -9.05
CA PRO A 343 -30.57 1.22 -9.37
C PRO A 343 -31.37 1.12 -10.67
N VAL A 344 -32.58 1.67 -10.67
CA VAL A 344 -33.41 1.80 -11.88
C VAL A 344 -32.98 3.06 -12.62
N VAL A 345 -32.13 2.89 -13.63
CA VAL A 345 -31.63 4.00 -14.45
C VAL A 345 -31.79 3.69 -15.94
N PRO A 346 -31.99 4.69 -16.80
CA PRO A 346 -31.96 4.49 -18.25
C PRO A 346 -30.62 3.89 -18.67
N MET A 347 -30.63 2.66 -19.14
CA MET A 347 -29.40 2.02 -19.63
C MET A 347 -29.04 2.52 -21.02
N LYS A 348 -27.81 2.99 -21.19
CA LYS A 348 -27.16 3.08 -22.49
C LYS A 348 -26.16 1.94 -22.60
N MET A 349 -26.24 1.19 -23.71
CA MET A 349 -25.18 0.20 -23.99
C MET A 349 -23.85 0.92 -24.11
N GLY A 350 -22.97 0.69 -23.17
CA GLY A 350 -21.59 1.19 -23.19
C GLY A 350 -20.74 0.37 -24.16
N TYR A 351 -19.88 1.04 -24.90
CA TYR A 351 -18.79 0.37 -25.62
C TYR A 351 -17.61 0.16 -24.66
N VAL A 352 -17.22 -1.09 -24.51
CA VAL A 352 -15.99 -1.43 -23.77
C VAL A 352 -14.90 -1.76 -24.79
N ASP A 353 -13.85 -0.96 -24.83
CA ASP A 353 -12.68 -1.27 -25.64
C ASP A 353 -11.97 -2.53 -25.10
N LYS A 354 -12.01 -3.58 -25.89
CA LYS A 354 -11.41 -4.89 -25.57
C LYS A 354 -9.98 -5.04 -26.12
N THR A 355 -9.37 -4.00 -26.65
CA THR A 355 -8.07 -4.06 -27.33
C THR A 355 -7.00 -4.61 -26.42
N ILE A 356 -6.86 -4.09 -25.20
CA ILE A 356 -5.87 -4.57 -24.23
C ILE A 356 -6.13 -6.03 -23.84
N ARG A 357 -7.41 -6.42 -23.65
CA ARG A 357 -7.77 -7.82 -23.38
C ARG A 357 -7.37 -8.74 -24.54
N LYS A 358 -7.57 -8.33 -25.79
CA LYS A 358 -7.16 -9.10 -26.96
C LYS A 358 -5.64 -9.25 -27.05
N ILE A 359 -4.88 -8.18 -26.76
CA ILE A 359 -3.42 -8.26 -26.68
C ILE A 359 -2.99 -9.27 -25.63
N ARG A 360 -3.57 -9.22 -24.43
CA ARG A 360 -3.29 -10.13 -23.33
C ARG A 360 -3.51 -11.60 -23.72
N HIS A 361 -4.65 -11.90 -24.33
CA HIS A 361 -4.93 -13.24 -24.84
C HIS A 361 -3.93 -13.66 -25.93
N LYS A 362 -3.63 -12.78 -26.90
CA LYS A 362 -2.64 -13.09 -27.93
C LYS A 362 -1.27 -13.43 -27.35
N MET A 363 -0.81 -12.71 -26.33
CA MET A 363 0.47 -12.99 -25.68
C MET A 363 0.45 -14.36 -24.95
N SER A 364 -0.66 -14.68 -24.28
CA SER A 364 -0.85 -15.99 -23.66
C SER A 364 -0.91 -17.12 -24.70
N ASP A 365 -1.59 -16.89 -25.83
CA ASP A 365 -1.66 -17.86 -26.95
C ASP A 365 -0.28 -18.13 -27.58
N LEU A 366 0.63 -17.15 -27.50
CA LEU A 366 2.04 -17.30 -27.89
C LEU A 366 2.88 -18.01 -26.82
N GLY A 367 2.30 -18.50 -25.73
CA GLY A 367 3.00 -19.29 -24.70
C GLY A 367 3.72 -18.46 -23.63
N LEU A 368 3.35 -17.18 -23.46
CA LEU A 368 3.92 -16.34 -22.42
C LEU A 368 3.00 -16.28 -21.20
N SER A 369 3.58 -16.20 -20.02
CA SER A 369 2.86 -16.03 -18.76
C SER A 369 2.74 -14.55 -18.40
N GLU A 370 1.53 -14.09 -18.06
CA GLU A 370 1.32 -12.72 -17.59
C GLU A 370 1.85 -12.54 -16.17
N THR A 371 2.52 -11.42 -15.94
CA THR A 371 2.97 -11.01 -14.61
C THR A 371 2.40 -9.65 -14.25
N LEU A 372 2.29 -9.42 -12.95
CA LEU A 372 1.94 -8.12 -12.37
C LEU A 372 3.03 -7.73 -11.39
N SER A 373 3.77 -6.71 -11.70
CA SER A 373 4.83 -6.20 -10.84
C SER A 373 4.46 -4.85 -10.23
N TYR A 374 5.21 -4.45 -9.20
CA TYR A 374 5.00 -3.14 -8.58
C TYR A 374 5.40 -2.00 -9.53
N ILE A 375 4.61 -0.93 -9.52
CA ILE A 375 4.94 0.32 -10.25
C ILE A 375 6.06 1.10 -9.55
N LEU A 376 6.25 0.87 -8.25
CA LEU A 376 7.34 1.44 -7.46
C LEU A 376 8.55 0.51 -7.51
N ILE A 377 9.68 1.04 -7.90
CA ILE A 377 10.97 0.34 -7.98
C ILE A 377 12.04 1.15 -7.24
N ASN A 378 13.22 0.59 -7.12
CA ASN A 378 14.37 1.30 -6.55
C ASN A 378 14.82 2.43 -7.51
N ASP A 379 15.17 3.59 -6.99
CA ASP A 379 15.61 4.75 -7.77
C ASP A 379 16.84 4.49 -8.64
N LYS A 380 17.71 3.54 -8.23
CA LYS A 380 18.89 3.10 -9.01
C LYS A 380 18.52 2.39 -10.31
N ASP A 381 17.30 1.85 -10.40
CA ASP A 381 16.84 1.06 -11.55
C ASP A 381 16.01 1.88 -12.54
N VAL A 382 15.50 3.04 -12.15
CA VAL A 382 14.54 3.83 -12.94
C VAL A 382 15.10 4.30 -14.28
N LYS A 383 16.40 4.63 -14.34
CA LYS A 383 17.09 5.09 -15.56
C LYS A 383 17.74 3.98 -16.38
N LYS A 384 17.57 2.72 -15.98
CA LYS A 384 18.05 1.57 -16.76
C LYS A 384 17.15 1.29 -17.98
N PHE A 385 17.74 0.74 -19.03
CA PHE A 385 17.07 0.33 -20.27
C PHE A 385 16.41 1.46 -21.07
N THR A 386 16.85 2.70 -20.86
CA THR A 386 16.36 3.85 -21.64
C THR A 386 17.49 4.86 -21.86
N THR A 387 17.39 5.60 -22.96
CA THR A 387 18.22 6.79 -23.24
C THR A 387 17.41 8.08 -23.12
N ASP A 388 16.12 7.99 -22.79
CA ASP A 388 15.26 9.16 -22.61
C ASP A 388 15.70 9.97 -21.40
N GLU A 389 15.68 11.29 -21.56
CA GLU A 389 15.91 12.23 -20.47
C GLU A 389 14.58 12.53 -19.76
N PHE A 390 14.54 12.35 -18.46
CA PHE A 390 13.42 12.65 -17.58
C PHE A 390 13.89 12.75 -16.13
N GLU A 391 13.08 13.39 -15.29
CA GLU A 391 13.25 13.40 -13.85
C GLU A 391 12.47 12.25 -13.22
N PRO A 392 13.13 11.40 -12.38
CA PRO A 392 12.45 10.35 -11.66
C PRO A 392 11.38 10.88 -10.70
N LEU A 393 10.21 10.25 -10.67
CA LEU A 393 9.13 10.58 -9.74
C LEU A 393 9.31 9.78 -8.45
N LYS A 394 9.92 10.40 -7.45
CA LYS A 394 10.25 9.79 -6.16
C LYS A 394 9.17 10.09 -5.11
N LEU A 395 8.85 9.09 -4.27
CA LEU A 395 7.99 9.30 -3.10
C LEU A 395 8.70 10.14 -2.04
N LEU A 396 7.95 11.00 -1.35
CA LEU A 396 8.47 11.84 -0.27
C LEU A 396 8.83 10.99 0.97
N ASP A 397 7.97 10.00 1.28
CA ASP A 397 8.14 9.11 2.43
C ASP A 397 7.80 7.67 2.01
N PRO A 398 8.78 6.94 1.45
CA PRO A 398 8.57 5.58 1.00
C PRO A 398 8.54 4.60 2.19
N ILE A 399 7.66 3.61 2.15
CA ILE A 399 7.61 2.54 3.17
C ILE A 399 8.92 1.73 3.18
N THR A 400 9.53 1.52 2.01
CA THR A 400 10.82 0.83 1.86
C THR A 400 11.67 1.49 0.79
N GLU A 401 13.00 1.49 0.97
CA GLU A 401 13.95 2.03 0.00
C GLU A 401 13.95 1.29 -1.35
N ASP A 402 13.54 0.02 -1.36
CA ASP A 402 13.47 -0.77 -2.60
C ASP A 402 12.31 -0.36 -3.51
N ARG A 403 11.36 0.44 -3.01
CA ARG A 403 10.13 0.84 -3.69
C ARG A 403 9.84 2.31 -3.47
N ASN A 404 10.78 3.15 -3.82
CA ASN A 404 10.76 4.58 -3.53
C ASN A 404 10.46 5.46 -4.76
N THR A 405 10.45 4.90 -5.99
CA THR A 405 10.35 5.69 -7.22
C THR A 405 9.43 5.02 -8.25
N LEU A 406 8.60 5.79 -8.93
CA LEU A 406 7.75 5.30 -10.02
C LEU A 406 8.62 4.88 -11.23
N ARG A 407 8.35 3.69 -11.78
CA ARG A 407 9.10 3.15 -12.91
C ARG A 407 8.84 3.92 -14.21
N TYR A 408 9.87 4.09 -15.03
CA TYR A 408 9.76 4.55 -16.41
C TYR A 408 9.58 3.38 -17.39
N SER A 409 10.39 2.34 -17.25
CA SER A 409 10.36 1.09 -18.03
C SER A 409 9.84 -0.06 -17.16
N ILE A 410 9.20 -1.05 -17.78
CA ILE A 410 8.78 -2.31 -17.14
C ILE A 410 9.93 -3.32 -17.11
N ILE A 411 10.93 -3.17 -17.99
CA ILE A 411 12.05 -4.14 -18.12
C ILE A 411 12.74 -4.41 -16.77
N PRO A 412 13.10 -3.40 -15.94
CA PRO A 412 13.73 -3.67 -14.64
C PRO A 412 12.87 -4.53 -13.71
N SER A 413 11.53 -4.37 -13.78
CA SER A 413 10.60 -5.16 -12.97
C SER A 413 10.55 -6.62 -13.42
N LEU A 414 10.44 -6.88 -14.73
CA LEU A 414 10.46 -8.24 -15.27
C LEU A 414 11.83 -8.92 -15.06
N TYR A 415 12.91 -8.16 -15.15
CA TYR A 415 14.25 -8.69 -14.89
C TYR A 415 14.40 -9.15 -13.43
N LYS A 416 13.87 -8.42 -12.47
CA LYS A 416 13.83 -8.88 -11.05
C LYS A 416 13.00 -10.13 -10.85
N ILE A 417 11.89 -10.29 -11.58
CA ILE A 417 11.08 -11.52 -11.55
C ILE A 417 11.89 -12.69 -12.14
N TYR A 418 12.62 -12.46 -13.23
CA TYR A 418 13.53 -13.45 -13.80
C TYR A 418 14.62 -13.84 -12.79
N GLU A 419 15.33 -12.88 -12.18
CA GLU A 419 16.37 -13.15 -11.17
C GLU A 419 15.81 -14.01 -10.02
N TYR A 420 14.60 -13.70 -9.55
CA TYR A 420 13.92 -14.47 -8.51
C TYR A 420 13.65 -15.93 -8.94
N ASN A 421 13.18 -16.14 -10.17
CA ASN A 421 12.92 -17.47 -10.72
C ASN A 421 14.21 -18.24 -10.98
N ASN A 422 15.20 -17.59 -11.59
CA ASN A 422 16.51 -18.17 -11.89
C ASN A 422 17.24 -18.67 -10.63
N ALA A 423 17.17 -17.89 -9.54
CA ALA A 423 17.71 -18.29 -8.24
C ALA A 423 17.02 -19.52 -7.62
N ARG A 424 15.84 -19.91 -8.13
CA ARG A 424 15.06 -21.08 -7.74
C ARG A 424 15.07 -22.20 -8.79
N GLU A 425 16.06 -22.19 -9.64
CA GLU A 425 16.28 -23.19 -10.72
C GLU A 425 15.19 -23.21 -11.81
N ASN A 426 14.29 -22.19 -11.86
CA ASN A 426 13.37 -22.01 -12.97
C ASN A 426 14.09 -21.27 -14.10
N LYS A 427 14.72 -22.03 -15.01
CA LYS A 427 15.57 -21.49 -16.08
C LYS A 427 14.79 -21.08 -17.33
N ASP A 428 13.65 -21.73 -17.58
CA ASP A 428 12.82 -21.51 -18.76
C ASP A 428 11.73 -20.49 -18.43
N VAL A 429 11.98 -19.22 -18.73
CA VAL A 429 11.12 -18.10 -18.31
C VAL A 429 10.68 -17.29 -19.51
N CYS A 430 9.36 -17.30 -19.79
CA CYS A 430 8.72 -16.54 -20.85
C CYS A 430 7.57 -15.72 -20.27
N LEU A 431 7.80 -14.43 -20.02
CA LEU A 431 6.89 -13.55 -19.29
C LEU A 431 6.47 -12.37 -20.16
N PHE A 432 5.28 -11.83 -19.85
CA PHE A 432 4.88 -10.51 -20.31
C PHE A 432 4.14 -9.73 -19.22
N GLU A 433 4.19 -8.40 -19.31
CA GLU A 433 3.41 -7.49 -18.49
C GLU A 433 2.87 -6.35 -19.34
N ILE A 434 1.58 -6.02 -19.15
CA ILE A 434 0.99 -4.79 -19.66
C ILE A 434 0.78 -3.86 -18.47
N GLY A 435 1.55 -2.80 -18.41
CA GLY A 435 1.58 -1.88 -17.28
C GLY A 435 1.81 -0.43 -17.72
N LYS A 436 1.98 0.46 -16.75
CA LYS A 436 2.29 1.87 -16.98
C LYS A 436 3.73 2.18 -16.63
N GLY A 437 4.34 3.07 -17.40
CA GLY A 437 5.56 3.78 -17.09
C GLY A 437 5.24 5.26 -16.87
N PHE A 438 6.02 5.92 -15.98
CA PHE A 438 5.76 7.29 -15.51
C PHE A 438 6.99 8.16 -15.74
N TRP A 439 6.77 9.45 -15.99
CA TRP A 439 7.85 10.39 -16.26
C TRP A 439 7.48 11.82 -15.85
N ASN A 440 8.52 12.61 -15.56
CA ASN A 440 8.45 14.06 -15.45
C ASN A 440 9.46 14.64 -16.44
N LYS A 441 9.00 15.49 -17.35
CA LYS A 441 9.84 16.23 -18.30
C LYS A 441 9.58 17.72 -18.13
N ASN A 442 10.53 18.43 -17.54
CA ASN A 442 10.42 19.89 -17.32
C ASN A 442 9.18 20.32 -16.53
N GLY A 443 8.77 19.54 -15.53
CA GLY A 443 7.59 19.82 -14.71
C GLY A 443 6.26 19.32 -15.29
N GLU A 444 6.28 18.76 -16.49
CA GLU A 444 5.12 18.08 -17.09
C GLU A 444 5.15 16.60 -16.71
N PHE A 445 4.10 16.17 -16.00
CA PHE A 445 3.94 14.78 -15.54
C PHE A 445 3.16 13.97 -16.57
N GLY A 446 3.66 12.77 -16.86
CA GLY A 446 2.98 11.91 -17.80
C GLY A 446 3.10 10.43 -17.44
N GLU A 447 2.20 9.66 -18.03
CA GLU A 447 2.21 8.21 -17.99
C GLU A 447 1.96 7.64 -19.39
N ASN A 448 2.46 6.47 -19.65
CA ASN A 448 2.11 5.73 -20.86
C ASN A 448 1.97 4.23 -20.57
N LYS A 449 1.03 3.63 -21.28
CA LYS A 449 0.83 2.18 -21.23
C LYS A 449 1.87 1.51 -22.11
N LYS A 450 2.50 0.48 -21.56
CA LYS A 450 3.52 -0.30 -22.22
C LYS A 450 3.21 -1.79 -22.16
N ILE A 451 3.70 -2.55 -23.11
CA ILE A 451 3.84 -3.99 -23.01
C ILE A 451 5.32 -4.32 -22.98
N CYS A 452 5.69 -5.17 -22.06
CA CYS A 452 7.04 -5.69 -21.93
C CYS A 452 7.01 -7.23 -22.01
N VAL A 453 7.99 -7.82 -22.67
CA VAL A 453 8.22 -9.27 -22.76
C VAL A 453 9.63 -9.56 -22.30
N LEU A 454 9.80 -10.65 -21.56
CA LEU A 454 11.11 -11.22 -21.22
C LEU A 454 11.10 -12.71 -21.54
N MET A 455 12.11 -13.17 -22.27
CA MET A 455 12.23 -14.58 -22.68
C MET A 455 13.66 -15.08 -22.45
N THR A 456 13.78 -16.28 -21.86
CA THR A 456 15.05 -16.97 -21.64
C THR A 456 14.83 -18.48 -21.50
N GLY A 457 15.89 -19.27 -21.64
CA GLY A 457 15.81 -20.72 -21.52
C GLY A 457 15.23 -21.37 -22.80
N LYS A 458 14.26 -22.26 -22.64
CA LYS A 458 13.60 -22.96 -23.73
C LYS A 458 12.21 -22.42 -24.01
N TYR A 459 11.83 -22.36 -25.27
CA TYR A 459 10.50 -21.90 -25.69
C TYR A 459 9.61 -23.08 -26.09
N TYR A 460 8.69 -23.46 -25.22
CA TYR A 460 7.88 -24.68 -25.37
C TYR A 460 6.66 -24.54 -26.29
N ASN A 461 6.42 -23.39 -26.91
CA ASN A 461 5.26 -23.22 -27.81
C ASN A 461 5.40 -23.87 -29.19
N LYS A 462 6.55 -24.50 -29.47
CA LYS A 462 6.78 -25.28 -30.70
C LYS A 462 6.93 -26.76 -30.37
N ILE A 463 6.06 -27.60 -30.91
CA ILE A 463 6.18 -29.06 -30.79
C ILE A 463 7.51 -29.52 -31.44
N GLY A 464 8.34 -30.23 -30.68
CA GLY A 464 9.65 -30.70 -31.11
C GLY A 464 10.77 -29.67 -31.10
N TYR A 465 10.52 -28.41 -30.73
CA TYR A 465 11.53 -27.36 -30.56
C TYR A 465 12.15 -27.44 -29.17
N ASN A 466 13.43 -27.74 -29.11
CA ASN A 466 14.16 -27.90 -27.83
C ASN A 466 15.46 -27.06 -27.82
N GLU A 467 15.49 -25.99 -28.60
CA GLU A 467 16.63 -25.10 -28.66
C GLU A 467 16.49 -23.97 -27.66
N GLN A 468 17.63 -23.38 -27.30
CA GLN A 468 17.68 -22.21 -26.45
C GLN A 468 17.11 -20.99 -27.19
N ILE A 469 16.34 -20.20 -26.48
CA ILE A 469 15.76 -18.92 -26.96
C ILE A 469 16.89 -18.02 -27.48
N ASN A 470 16.66 -17.46 -28.64
CA ASN A 470 17.55 -16.49 -29.27
C ASN A 470 16.80 -15.21 -29.67
N PHE A 471 17.52 -14.27 -30.28
CA PHE A 471 16.93 -12.98 -30.70
C PHE A 471 15.73 -13.11 -31.64
N TYR A 472 15.74 -14.13 -32.50
CA TYR A 472 14.67 -14.31 -33.48
C TYR A 472 13.38 -14.85 -32.87
N ASP A 473 13.44 -15.54 -31.73
CA ASP A 473 12.25 -16.02 -31.03
C ASP A 473 11.44 -14.86 -30.48
N ILE A 474 12.08 -13.93 -29.72
CA ILE A 474 11.40 -12.75 -29.22
C ILE A 474 11.00 -11.77 -30.32
N LYS A 475 11.79 -11.71 -31.40
CA LYS A 475 11.44 -10.98 -32.62
C LYS A 475 10.18 -11.56 -33.27
N GLY A 476 10.07 -12.89 -33.40
CA GLY A 476 8.86 -13.55 -33.90
C GLY A 476 7.62 -13.27 -33.04
N VAL A 477 7.74 -13.33 -31.72
CA VAL A 477 6.66 -12.94 -30.81
C VAL A 477 6.22 -11.48 -31.03
N THR A 478 7.19 -10.59 -31.27
CA THR A 478 6.92 -9.17 -31.53
C THR A 478 6.22 -9.00 -32.90
N GLU A 479 6.67 -9.69 -33.93
CA GLU A 479 6.06 -9.68 -35.26
C GLU A 479 4.62 -10.19 -35.21
N GLU A 480 4.37 -11.31 -34.54
CA GLU A 480 3.03 -11.86 -34.32
C GLU A 480 2.08 -10.91 -33.61
N LEU A 481 2.57 -10.17 -32.60
CA LEU A 481 1.79 -9.13 -31.94
C LEU A 481 1.44 -7.97 -32.89
N LEU A 482 2.42 -7.49 -33.67
CA LEU A 482 2.23 -6.38 -34.60
C LEU A 482 1.29 -6.78 -35.74
N ASP A 483 1.42 -7.99 -36.27
CA ASP A 483 0.55 -8.54 -37.29
C ASP A 483 -0.87 -8.74 -36.80
N PHE A 484 -1.06 -9.27 -35.59
CA PHE A 484 -2.36 -9.38 -34.92
C PHE A 484 -3.07 -8.03 -34.77
N LEU A 485 -2.29 -6.98 -34.50
CA LEU A 485 -2.81 -5.62 -34.39
C LEU A 485 -3.06 -4.93 -35.76
N GLY A 486 -2.71 -5.63 -36.89
CA GLY A 486 -2.97 -5.16 -38.25
C GLY A 486 -1.88 -4.25 -38.83
N TYR A 487 -0.66 -4.33 -38.32
CA TYR A 487 0.50 -3.58 -38.84
C TYR A 487 1.33 -4.35 -39.87
N ASN A 488 0.84 -5.45 -40.41
CA ASN A 488 1.55 -6.28 -41.42
C ASN A 488 2.19 -5.42 -42.53
N GLY A 489 3.50 -5.59 -42.71
CA GLY A 489 4.27 -4.86 -43.72
C GLY A 489 4.48 -3.37 -43.47
N ARG A 490 4.15 -2.89 -42.25
CA ARG A 490 4.29 -1.46 -41.83
C ARG A 490 5.28 -1.27 -40.69
N TYR A 491 5.90 -2.32 -40.24
CA TYR A 491 6.93 -2.26 -39.22
C TYR A 491 8.29 -2.70 -39.78
N SER A 492 9.32 -2.26 -39.09
CA SER A 492 10.70 -2.66 -39.35
C SER A 492 11.49 -2.65 -38.05
N PHE A 493 12.56 -3.43 -38.02
CA PHE A 493 13.54 -3.44 -36.96
C PHE A 493 14.77 -2.68 -37.48
N VAL A 494 15.14 -1.62 -36.79
CA VAL A 494 16.21 -0.71 -37.21
C VAL A 494 17.31 -0.62 -36.15
N ASN A 495 18.52 -0.32 -36.56
CA ASN A 495 19.61 -0.11 -35.60
C ASN A 495 19.28 1.11 -34.71
N PRO A 496 19.46 0.99 -33.39
CA PRO A 496 19.21 2.11 -32.47
C PRO A 496 20.11 3.29 -32.79
N LYS A 497 19.56 4.51 -32.81
CA LYS A 497 20.35 5.74 -32.93
C LYS A 497 21.17 5.99 -31.67
N GLN A 498 20.59 5.74 -30.52
CA GLN A 498 21.22 5.74 -29.21
C GLN A 498 20.78 4.46 -28.49
N MET A 499 21.73 3.71 -27.96
CA MET A 499 21.44 2.43 -27.32
C MET A 499 21.69 2.54 -25.82
N PRO A 500 20.70 2.13 -25.00
CA PRO A 500 20.94 1.99 -23.58
C PRO A 500 22.08 0.98 -23.32
N LYS A 501 22.95 1.30 -22.38
CA LYS A 501 24.15 0.47 -22.06
C LYS A 501 23.80 -0.93 -21.55
N GLU A 502 22.57 -1.12 -21.09
CA GLU A 502 22.05 -2.39 -20.59
C GLU A 502 21.73 -3.39 -21.70
N PHE A 503 21.78 -2.99 -22.96
CA PHE A 503 21.54 -3.87 -24.12
C PHE A 503 22.82 -4.31 -24.82
N HIS A 504 22.77 -5.51 -25.37
CA HIS A 504 23.88 -6.07 -26.18
C HIS A 504 24.01 -5.34 -27.51
N PRO A 505 25.18 -4.80 -27.88
CA PRO A 505 25.35 -3.94 -29.06
C PRO A 505 25.05 -4.63 -30.39
N GLY A 506 25.27 -5.95 -30.51
CA GLY A 506 25.05 -6.72 -31.73
C GLY A 506 23.71 -7.47 -31.78
N GLN A 507 22.88 -7.39 -30.71
CA GLN A 507 21.60 -8.11 -30.62
C GLN A 507 20.50 -7.20 -30.08
N THR A 508 20.39 -5.97 -30.61
CA THR A 508 19.40 -4.98 -30.21
C THR A 508 18.88 -4.23 -31.43
N ALA A 509 17.59 -3.94 -31.45
CA ALA A 509 16.95 -3.15 -32.49
C ALA A 509 15.84 -2.25 -31.91
N GLU A 510 15.63 -1.10 -32.52
CA GLU A 510 14.42 -0.30 -32.32
C GLU A 510 13.30 -0.85 -33.20
N ILE A 511 12.08 -0.85 -32.64
CA ILE A 511 10.86 -1.26 -33.35
C ILE A 511 10.22 0.00 -33.94
N SER A 512 10.20 0.06 -35.27
CA SER A 512 9.60 1.18 -36.01
C SER A 512 8.28 0.75 -36.63
N VAL A 513 7.22 1.54 -36.47
CA VAL A 513 5.91 1.34 -37.11
C VAL A 513 5.50 2.64 -37.82
N ASN A 514 5.26 2.58 -39.13
CA ASN A 514 4.99 3.74 -39.97
C ASN A 514 6.08 4.85 -39.82
N ASN A 515 7.36 4.46 -39.75
CA ASN A 515 8.55 5.30 -39.58
C ASN A 515 8.71 5.96 -38.19
N ASP A 516 7.86 5.65 -37.22
CA ASP A 516 8.01 6.11 -35.85
C ASP A 516 8.50 4.99 -34.93
N ILE A 517 9.47 5.26 -34.10
CA ILE A 517 9.94 4.32 -33.08
C ILE A 517 8.87 4.18 -32.00
N VAL A 518 8.41 2.95 -31.79
CA VAL A 518 7.40 2.59 -30.78
C VAL A 518 7.93 1.74 -29.64
N GLY A 519 9.13 1.17 -29.79
CA GLY A 519 9.71 0.30 -28.78
C GLY A 519 11.13 -0.12 -29.10
N ILE A 520 11.66 -0.98 -28.24
CA ILE A 520 13.00 -1.56 -28.30
C ILE A 520 12.91 -3.07 -28.03
N ILE A 521 13.79 -3.83 -28.67
CA ILE A 521 13.94 -5.28 -28.50
C ILE A 521 15.42 -5.62 -28.48
N GLY A 522 15.86 -6.51 -27.60
CA GLY A 522 17.25 -6.92 -27.58
C GLY A 522 17.60 -7.90 -26.47
N ARG A 523 18.84 -8.36 -26.49
CA ARG A 523 19.46 -9.13 -25.43
C ARG A 523 19.97 -8.19 -24.35
N ILE A 524 19.82 -8.56 -23.08
CA ILE A 524 20.49 -7.88 -21.97
C ILE A 524 22.01 -8.04 -22.11
N HIS A 525 22.75 -6.98 -21.76
CA HIS A 525 24.20 -6.96 -21.93
C HIS A 525 24.89 -8.04 -21.08
N PRO A 526 25.88 -8.80 -21.61
CA PRO A 526 26.55 -9.89 -20.90
C PRO A 526 27.28 -9.48 -19.61
N GLU A 527 27.61 -8.20 -19.44
CA GLU A 527 28.14 -7.67 -18.17
C GLU A 527 27.09 -7.61 -17.06
N ILE A 528 25.81 -7.55 -17.41
CA ILE A 528 24.69 -7.54 -16.46
C ILE A 528 24.19 -8.96 -16.25
N GLU A 529 23.98 -9.70 -17.37
CA GLU A 529 23.43 -11.05 -17.36
C GLU A 529 24.17 -11.95 -18.33
N LYS A 530 24.80 -13.00 -17.80
CA LYS A 530 25.59 -13.96 -18.60
C LYS A 530 24.71 -14.87 -19.46
N GLU A 531 23.53 -15.22 -18.94
CA GLU A 531 22.54 -16.00 -19.65
C GLU A 531 21.92 -15.22 -20.81
N ASN A 532 21.35 -15.95 -21.75
CA ASN A 532 20.68 -15.36 -22.91
C ASN A 532 19.27 -14.87 -22.49
N VAL A 533 19.19 -13.68 -21.92
CA VAL A 533 17.92 -13.03 -21.57
C VAL A 533 17.58 -11.97 -22.61
N PHE A 534 16.45 -12.14 -23.27
CA PHE A 534 15.94 -11.23 -24.29
C PHE A 534 14.72 -10.47 -23.76
N VAL A 535 14.64 -9.18 -24.07
CA VAL A 535 13.54 -8.30 -23.64
C VAL A 535 13.01 -7.49 -24.81
N MET A 536 11.73 -7.19 -24.78
CA MET A 536 11.04 -6.28 -25.67
C MET A 536 10.15 -5.35 -24.87
N GLU A 537 10.18 -4.06 -25.15
CA GLU A 537 9.22 -3.10 -24.61
C GLU A 537 8.64 -2.23 -25.72
N ILE A 538 7.31 -2.15 -25.79
CA ILE A 538 6.57 -1.28 -26.73
C ILE A 538 5.67 -0.34 -25.96
N ASN A 539 5.69 0.94 -26.34
CA ASN A 539 4.72 1.94 -25.91
C ASN A 539 3.39 1.69 -26.63
N LEU A 540 2.41 1.12 -25.93
CA LEU A 540 1.11 0.77 -26.50
C LEU A 540 0.28 2.00 -26.84
N ASP A 541 0.35 3.08 -26.07
CA ASP A 541 -0.41 4.28 -26.39
C ASP A 541 0.07 4.89 -27.72
N LYS A 542 1.40 4.93 -27.91
CA LYS A 542 2.02 5.40 -29.16
C LYS A 542 1.70 4.47 -30.33
N LEU A 543 1.68 3.16 -30.10
CA LEU A 543 1.37 2.16 -31.12
C LEU A 543 -0.10 2.23 -31.51
N LEU A 544 -1.02 2.17 -30.56
CA LEU A 544 -2.46 2.09 -30.79
C LEU A 544 -3.06 3.41 -31.31
N ALA A 545 -2.38 4.54 -31.13
CA ALA A 545 -2.77 5.81 -31.75
C ALA A 545 -2.60 5.82 -33.28
N LYS A 546 -1.84 4.85 -33.83
CA LYS A 546 -1.61 4.78 -35.29
C LYS A 546 -2.80 4.15 -36.00
N ARG A 547 -3.12 4.70 -37.19
CA ARG A 547 -4.19 4.16 -38.02
C ARG A 547 -3.85 2.75 -38.51
N VAL A 548 -4.77 1.83 -38.26
CA VAL A 548 -4.73 0.48 -38.80
C VAL A 548 -5.70 0.39 -39.97
N GLY A 549 -5.29 -0.24 -41.07
CA GLY A 549 -6.17 -0.53 -42.21
C GLY A 549 -7.26 -1.54 -41.81
N LYS A 550 -8.44 -1.41 -42.37
CA LYS A 550 -9.47 -2.45 -42.25
C LYS A 550 -8.91 -3.75 -42.82
N MET A 551 -9.02 -4.85 -42.07
CA MET A 551 -8.68 -6.18 -42.57
C MET A 551 -9.49 -6.45 -43.83
N LYS A 552 -8.83 -6.77 -44.91
CA LYS A 552 -9.46 -7.13 -46.20
C LYS A 552 -9.24 -8.61 -46.43
N PHE A 553 -10.32 -9.30 -46.68
CA PHE A 553 -10.23 -10.67 -47.16
C PHE A 553 -9.47 -10.70 -48.49
N LYS A 554 -8.48 -11.60 -48.62
CA LYS A 554 -7.80 -11.92 -49.86
C LYS A 554 -8.12 -13.36 -50.21
N GLU A 555 -8.65 -13.58 -51.40
CA GLU A 555 -8.88 -14.92 -51.91
C GLU A 555 -7.55 -15.66 -52.07
N ILE A 556 -7.54 -16.97 -51.78
CA ILE A 556 -6.43 -17.83 -52.06
C ILE A 556 -6.31 -17.98 -53.58
N SER A 557 -5.13 -17.68 -54.13
CA SER A 557 -4.90 -17.81 -55.56
C SER A 557 -5.12 -19.25 -56.03
N LYS A 558 -5.84 -19.41 -57.14
CA LYS A 558 -6.02 -20.70 -57.85
C LYS A 558 -4.85 -21.03 -58.79
N PHE A 559 -3.95 -20.07 -58.97
CA PHE A 559 -2.83 -20.19 -59.90
C PHE A 559 -1.55 -20.55 -59.14
N PRO A 560 -0.66 -21.38 -59.77
CA PRO A 560 0.58 -21.78 -59.13
C PRO A 560 1.54 -20.59 -58.97
N VAL A 561 2.40 -20.67 -57.94
CA VAL A 561 3.48 -19.72 -57.71
C VAL A 561 4.81 -20.24 -58.27
N ILE A 562 5.68 -19.33 -58.65
CA ILE A 562 7.05 -19.63 -59.09
C ILE A 562 8.01 -19.17 -58.00
N LYS A 563 8.93 -20.05 -57.57
CA LYS A 563 10.00 -19.74 -56.61
C LYS A 563 11.33 -19.58 -57.32
N LYS A 564 12.08 -18.56 -56.99
CA LYS A 564 13.45 -18.30 -57.46
C LYS A 564 14.34 -17.94 -56.28
N ASP A 565 15.52 -18.53 -56.24
CA ASP A 565 16.50 -18.22 -55.21
C ASP A 565 17.54 -17.24 -55.74
N LEU A 566 18.01 -16.34 -54.86
CA LEU A 566 18.95 -15.30 -55.20
C LEU A 566 19.99 -15.16 -54.06
N SER A 567 21.26 -15.48 -54.35
CA SER A 567 22.35 -15.34 -53.41
C SER A 567 23.19 -14.10 -53.74
N ILE A 568 23.34 -13.19 -52.76
CA ILE A 568 23.94 -11.87 -52.96
C ILE A 568 25.08 -11.66 -51.97
N LEU A 569 26.23 -11.25 -52.50
CA LEU A 569 27.41 -10.85 -51.76
C LEU A 569 27.36 -9.35 -51.48
N VAL A 570 27.36 -8.96 -50.22
CA VAL A 570 27.24 -7.57 -49.77
C VAL A 570 28.20 -7.26 -48.64
N ASP A 571 28.43 -5.97 -48.37
CA ASP A 571 29.20 -5.53 -47.23
C ASP A 571 28.45 -5.88 -45.92
N LYS A 572 29.20 -6.20 -44.84
CA LYS A 572 28.61 -6.62 -43.55
C LYS A 572 27.66 -5.63 -42.93
N ASN A 573 27.84 -4.33 -43.17
CA ASN A 573 27.02 -3.24 -42.65
C ASN A 573 25.64 -3.13 -43.36
N ILE A 574 25.47 -3.71 -44.56
CA ILE A 574 24.21 -3.68 -45.28
C ILE A 574 23.26 -4.69 -44.64
N THR A 575 22.08 -4.24 -44.25
CA THR A 575 21.08 -5.10 -43.61
C THR A 575 20.29 -5.91 -44.63
N SER A 576 19.80 -7.09 -44.22
CA SER A 576 18.94 -7.90 -45.09
C SER A 576 17.64 -7.17 -45.48
N ASN A 577 17.15 -6.29 -44.60
CA ASN A 577 15.95 -5.48 -44.86
C ASN A 577 16.18 -4.45 -45.99
N GLU A 578 17.34 -3.79 -46.03
CA GLU A 578 17.68 -2.86 -47.11
C GLU A 578 17.66 -3.57 -48.48
N ILE A 579 18.22 -4.77 -48.54
CA ILE A 579 18.21 -5.60 -49.75
C ILE A 579 16.78 -6.02 -50.12
N ALA A 580 16.02 -6.51 -49.13
CA ALA A 580 14.64 -6.95 -49.34
C ALA A 580 13.74 -5.80 -49.85
N MET A 581 13.94 -4.57 -49.34
CA MET A 581 13.21 -3.39 -49.81
C MET A 581 13.54 -3.04 -51.26
N LYS A 582 14.79 -3.16 -51.69
CA LYS A 582 15.20 -2.95 -53.07
C LYS A 582 14.60 -4.02 -53.99
N ILE A 583 14.65 -5.29 -53.58
CA ILE A 583 14.04 -6.40 -54.30
C ILE A 583 12.53 -6.16 -54.45
N LYS A 584 11.81 -5.87 -53.37
CA LYS A 584 10.36 -5.57 -53.36
C LYS A 584 10.02 -4.43 -54.32
N LYS A 585 10.81 -3.36 -54.31
CA LYS A 585 10.59 -2.20 -55.19
C LYS A 585 10.69 -2.55 -56.68
N LYS A 586 11.64 -3.44 -57.05
CA LYS A 586 11.86 -3.83 -58.45
C LYS A 586 10.95 -4.96 -58.88
N ALA A 587 10.68 -5.90 -58.02
CA ALA A 587 9.79 -7.03 -58.33
C ALA A 587 8.32 -6.61 -58.48
N GLY A 588 7.93 -5.52 -57.81
CA GLY A 588 6.58 -4.98 -57.88
C GLY A 588 5.52 -5.92 -57.29
N LYS A 589 4.31 -5.87 -57.88
CA LYS A 589 3.13 -6.58 -57.33
C LYS A 589 3.15 -8.10 -57.50
N LEU A 590 3.99 -8.61 -58.38
CA LEU A 590 4.08 -10.04 -58.63
C LEU A 590 4.90 -10.79 -57.58
N LEU A 591 5.70 -10.09 -56.78
CA LEU A 591 6.37 -10.67 -55.62
C LEU A 591 5.39 -10.81 -54.47
N ILE A 592 5.05 -12.05 -54.13
CA ILE A 592 4.15 -12.39 -53.03
C ILE A 592 4.89 -12.43 -51.69
N ASP A 593 6.08 -13.10 -51.73
CA ASP A 593 6.86 -13.32 -50.53
C ASP A 593 8.36 -13.26 -50.81
N ILE A 594 9.14 -12.87 -49.79
CA ILE A 594 10.59 -12.83 -49.78
C ILE A 594 11.11 -13.31 -48.44
N ASN A 595 11.90 -14.35 -48.45
CA ASN A 595 12.46 -14.93 -47.22
C ASN A 595 13.98 -15.09 -47.35
N VAL A 596 14.71 -14.71 -46.27
CA VAL A 596 16.15 -15.01 -46.14
C VAL A 596 16.27 -16.38 -45.53
N PHE A 597 16.91 -17.32 -46.25
CA PHE A 597 17.03 -18.69 -45.76
C PHE A 597 18.47 -19.09 -45.42
N ASP A 598 19.49 -18.32 -45.89
CA ASP A 598 20.88 -18.58 -45.55
C ASP A 598 21.69 -17.28 -45.40
N LEU A 599 22.59 -17.28 -44.41
CA LEU A 599 23.63 -16.28 -44.19
C LEU A 599 24.98 -17.00 -44.11
N TYR A 600 25.89 -16.70 -45.04
CA TYR A 600 27.22 -17.28 -45.02
C TYR A 600 28.30 -16.20 -44.81
N GLU A 601 29.15 -16.42 -43.80
CA GLU A 601 30.35 -15.67 -43.52
C GLU A 601 31.49 -16.66 -43.32
N GLY A 602 32.41 -16.79 -44.26
CA GLY A 602 33.43 -17.82 -44.19
C GLY A 602 34.64 -17.56 -45.08
N LYS A 603 35.58 -18.53 -45.09
CA LYS A 603 36.91 -18.43 -45.76
C LYS A 603 36.88 -18.12 -47.24
N ASN A 604 35.74 -18.34 -47.92
CA ASN A 604 35.60 -18.14 -49.38
C ASN A 604 34.97 -16.78 -49.73
N ILE A 605 34.88 -15.84 -48.79
CA ILE A 605 34.33 -14.52 -49.01
C ILE A 605 35.30 -13.49 -48.41
N GLU A 606 35.37 -12.30 -49.01
CA GLU A 606 36.16 -11.17 -48.52
C GLU A 606 35.79 -10.85 -47.04
N GLN A 607 36.80 -10.55 -46.23
CA GLN A 607 36.67 -10.44 -44.78
C GLN A 607 35.59 -9.46 -44.30
N ASN A 608 35.27 -8.42 -45.10
CA ASN A 608 34.26 -7.40 -44.82
C ASN A 608 32.90 -7.66 -45.47
N LYS A 609 32.72 -8.84 -46.11
CA LYS A 609 31.47 -9.19 -46.82
C LYS A 609 30.77 -10.38 -46.20
N LYS A 610 29.46 -10.45 -46.46
CA LYS A 610 28.58 -11.58 -46.16
C LYS A 610 27.76 -11.94 -47.39
N SER A 611 27.37 -13.20 -47.49
CA SER A 611 26.45 -13.69 -48.53
C SER A 611 25.08 -13.94 -47.89
N LEU A 612 24.05 -13.34 -48.48
CA LEU A 612 22.65 -13.53 -48.08
C LEU A 612 21.91 -14.24 -49.20
N ALA A 613 21.23 -15.35 -48.86
CA ALA A 613 20.39 -16.07 -49.80
C ALA A 613 18.92 -15.82 -49.55
N TYR A 614 18.23 -15.38 -50.59
CA TYR A 614 16.80 -15.04 -50.57
C TYR A 614 16.02 -16.04 -51.41
N SER A 615 14.88 -16.52 -50.90
CA SER A 615 13.86 -17.20 -51.69
C SER A 615 12.74 -16.23 -52.04
N LEU A 616 12.49 -16.02 -53.29
CA LEU A 616 11.51 -15.08 -53.84
C LEU A 616 10.33 -15.87 -54.39
N THR A 617 9.13 -15.62 -53.88
CA THR A 617 7.90 -16.27 -54.35
C THR A 617 7.10 -15.29 -55.21
N PHE A 618 6.91 -15.63 -56.48
CA PHE A 618 6.14 -14.82 -57.43
C PHE A 618 4.80 -15.49 -57.73
N GLY A 619 3.76 -14.70 -57.92
CA GLY A 619 2.43 -15.17 -58.26
C GLY A 619 1.48 -14.04 -58.69
N ASP A 620 0.39 -14.42 -59.34
CA ASP A 620 -0.71 -13.54 -59.72
C ASP A 620 -2.04 -14.23 -59.39
N ASN A 621 -3.02 -13.47 -58.90
CA ASN A 621 -4.34 -14.00 -58.57
C ASN A 621 -5.24 -14.25 -59.77
N ASN A 622 -4.89 -13.71 -60.94
CA ASN A 622 -5.73 -13.73 -62.14
C ASN A 622 -5.20 -14.65 -63.24
N ARG A 623 -3.94 -15.06 -63.18
CA ARG A 623 -3.30 -15.87 -64.24
C ARG A 623 -2.06 -16.63 -63.76
N THR A 624 -1.68 -17.65 -64.50
CA THR A 624 -0.40 -18.29 -64.34
C THR A 624 0.72 -17.42 -64.93
N LEU A 625 1.83 -17.26 -64.17
CA LEU A 625 3.02 -16.56 -64.62
C LEU A 625 3.87 -17.50 -65.52
N ASN A 626 4.61 -16.93 -66.46
CA ASN A 626 5.56 -17.69 -67.25
C ASN A 626 7.01 -17.42 -66.83
N ASP A 627 7.90 -18.34 -67.16
CA ASP A 627 9.30 -18.25 -66.74
C ASP A 627 10.05 -17.07 -67.35
N ASP A 628 9.73 -16.68 -68.59
CA ASP A 628 10.40 -15.56 -69.29
C ASP A 628 10.10 -14.23 -68.59
N GLU A 629 8.85 -14.06 -68.14
CA GLU A 629 8.41 -12.88 -67.42
C GLU A 629 9.16 -12.76 -66.06
N ILE A 630 9.27 -13.89 -65.35
CA ILE A 630 9.97 -13.91 -64.06
C ILE A 630 11.47 -13.72 -64.24
N ASN A 631 12.06 -14.32 -65.24
CA ASN A 631 13.48 -14.13 -65.55
C ASN A 631 13.79 -12.66 -65.88
N SER A 632 12.93 -11.99 -66.67
CA SER A 632 13.07 -10.55 -66.93
C SER A 632 13.00 -9.70 -65.64
N ILE A 633 12.16 -10.08 -64.65
CA ILE A 633 12.08 -9.41 -63.35
C ILE A 633 13.35 -9.68 -62.54
N MET A 634 13.83 -10.92 -62.52
CA MET A 634 15.08 -11.31 -61.85
C MET A 634 16.27 -10.53 -62.40
N ASP A 635 16.40 -10.41 -63.72
CA ASP A 635 17.47 -9.64 -64.37
C ASP A 635 17.43 -8.15 -63.96
N LYS A 636 16.23 -7.55 -63.85
CA LYS A 636 16.07 -6.17 -63.36
C LYS A 636 16.44 -6.01 -61.90
N ILE A 637 16.12 -7.01 -61.05
CA ILE A 637 16.51 -7.03 -59.64
C ILE A 637 18.03 -7.11 -59.54
N ILE A 638 18.64 -8.05 -60.24
CA ILE A 638 20.08 -8.25 -60.20
C ILE A 638 20.81 -6.99 -60.69
N ALA A 639 20.41 -6.43 -61.83
CA ALA A 639 21.02 -5.21 -62.38
C ALA A 639 20.90 -3.99 -61.43
N ASP A 640 19.80 -3.88 -60.67
CA ASP A 640 19.64 -2.80 -59.68
C ASP A 640 20.54 -3.00 -58.45
N LEU A 641 20.67 -4.24 -57.98
CA LEU A 641 21.54 -4.58 -56.85
C LEU A 641 23.02 -4.40 -57.21
N GLU A 642 23.42 -4.79 -58.44
CA GLU A 642 24.79 -4.63 -58.92
C GLU A 642 25.20 -3.14 -59.09
N LYS A 643 24.27 -2.25 -59.45
CA LYS A 643 24.52 -0.81 -59.48
C LYS A 643 24.92 -0.24 -58.13
N ASP A 644 24.42 -0.84 -57.06
CA ASP A 644 24.72 -0.46 -55.69
C ASP A 644 25.91 -1.23 -55.10
N GLY A 645 26.71 -1.92 -55.93
CA GLY A 645 27.91 -2.64 -55.55
C GLY A 645 27.67 -4.03 -54.94
N MET A 646 26.42 -4.53 -54.96
CA MET A 646 26.07 -5.87 -54.49
C MET A 646 26.28 -6.88 -55.63
N LYS A 647 26.97 -7.97 -55.37
CA LYS A 647 27.33 -8.92 -56.40
C LYS A 647 26.55 -10.24 -56.27
N LEU A 648 26.08 -10.76 -57.39
CA LEU A 648 25.52 -12.11 -57.41
C LEU A 648 26.61 -13.12 -57.05
N ARG A 649 26.33 -13.97 -56.08
CA ARG A 649 27.21 -15.12 -55.76
C ARG A 649 26.84 -16.28 -56.66
N LYS A 650 27.74 -16.64 -57.56
CA LYS A 650 27.61 -17.81 -58.40
C LYS A 650 27.86 -19.11 -57.62
#